data_8c034ca50d05925c6325c662039349dc
#
_entry.id   8c034ca50d05925c6325c662039349dc
#
_cell.length_a   1.000
_cell.length_b   1.000
_cell.length_c   1.000
_cell.angle_alpha   90.00
_cell.angle_beta   90.00
_cell.angle_gamma   90.00
#
_symmetry.space_group_name_H-M   'P 1'
#
loop_
_entity.id
_entity.type
_entity.pdbx_description
1 polymer ?
#
loop_
_entity_poly.entity_id
_entity_poly.type
_entity_poly.pdbx_seq_one_letter_code
_entity_poly.pdbx_strand_id
1 'polypeptide(L)'
;MEEQLKERFTKLANSYTDSPQNRTEILFPFYKEISQLPAKERYALHETASNLFVRTRKNKDGEIIEWRPCGEDCLIFLSSMRLLIDNPRSAYLPVSLDNHVSLLCDLLEIYCPSWIKHLKFKPTEGGRSVSYLTYMTLAKRGFVETIEEPLLANMVGQLPWDNRDYTGRIFLEHKELLEEHVWLLFRYDTPIAWNDDNAITAFKEGRTKTNGSLQGLLLNRAADGRIGRARLLKSSLEALVMGRSKGSWFVDIIEELHPTSAELLPHQDLILQGLTTKLSGSLKLLLRLLRQLADEPTFNYNDFIAAISGLLYDMAQTNMSVVCATFERIAKQHVNARPDICRALCLFFMNKSEAAQKRAAKLIAKFGDKNDETLCSELRSYEAEMRQEPREMLAEFIPQKHNDDLDIAEEVSFDIMPLKRCCHDNRLVVPKDKDEAIFLLSSALFKMDSLQLQLAFAAAVEWAPKLNIDDLGRLESLFEEACKWSSDAFLDEDRLLGLFFLEFGSAVEQRFKVDETSMKSRFMRFADSARGLGSFQAQSFTRLKSYKVRGYNSEVETLLKHLLTDYVEILSFDTSLPILSTPTHKPAWVNAETLIERLAKWQQAGVQPLSFDIQLALLRCAVDDVSAALKCARKLLKGELLHLMLYLLGEEKEPVKPVTLDTAWTQAQLIKEARESIHGDLSFDLTKELNIITKVNREWVDYGKKPNCYDVFSRVVLDNIFFALRKKQLFQNFIDIRGIWSHYLAQTVVSFFPAFPAPLFSTILHNYGVFSNAHADDKMWVGYGLAFLHEARVPVRGILSVFVAYCMASSEATTRVSAIELCMERRLQSCGEQPAICLDSIGEILANFLKHGLFPLSRLTKLLKDQYWGQEKQVMLHLGELLLPVNKLLETENITGGKAFLKLCKEMRITT
;
A
#
# COMPACT_ATOMS: atom_id res chain seq x y z
N MET A 1 -32.24 3.38 48.70
CA MET A 1 -31.36 4.51 48.45
C MET A 1 -30.81 4.46 47.01
N GLU A 2 -30.22 3.36 46.58
CA GLU A 2 -29.67 3.24 45.21
C GLU A 2 -30.74 3.36 44.10
N GLU A 3 -31.89 2.71 44.24
CA GLU A 3 -33.02 2.75 43.31
C GLU A 3 -33.63 4.16 43.21
N GLN A 4 -33.80 4.83 44.32
CA GLN A 4 -34.32 6.21 44.37
C GLN A 4 -33.34 7.19 43.70
N LEU A 5 -32.05 6.94 43.85
CA LEU A 5 -31.02 7.75 43.19
C LEU A 5 -31.01 7.54 41.66
N LYS A 6 -31.17 6.31 41.19
CA LYS A 6 -31.29 5.97 39.75
C LYS A 6 -32.58 6.56 39.14
N GLU A 7 -33.69 6.51 39.85
CA GLU A 7 -34.94 7.11 39.39
C GLU A 7 -34.81 8.66 39.27
N ARG A 8 -34.25 9.29 40.31
CA ARG A 8 -33.99 10.75 40.29
C ARG A 8 -33.03 11.16 39.21
N PHE A 9 -31.94 10.41 39.02
CA PHE A 9 -30.97 10.60 37.93
C PHE A 9 -31.66 10.54 36.56
N THR A 10 -32.47 9.52 36.32
CA THR A 10 -33.21 9.31 35.08
C THR A 10 -34.21 10.44 34.83
N LYS A 11 -34.92 10.88 35.88
CA LYS A 11 -35.86 12.01 35.78
C LYS A 11 -35.14 13.31 35.39
N LEU A 12 -34.05 13.63 36.06
CA LEU A 12 -33.25 14.82 35.75
C LEU A 12 -32.68 14.78 34.35
N ALA A 13 -32.06 13.68 33.93
CA ALA A 13 -31.51 13.53 32.60
C ALA A 13 -32.56 13.74 31.50
N ASN A 14 -33.79 13.27 31.69
CA ASN A 14 -34.86 13.43 30.69
C ASN A 14 -35.54 14.81 30.70
N SER A 15 -35.48 15.56 31.78
CA SER A 15 -36.12 16.86 31.91
C SER A 15 -35.13 18.04 31.86
N TYR A 16 -33.83 17.76 31.83
CA TYR A 16 -32.81 18.81 31.79
C TYR A 16 -32.83 19.56 30.47
N THR A 17 -32.81 20.90 30.56
CA THR A 17 -32.59 21.81 29.43
C THR A 17 -31.38 22.66 29.78
N ASP A 18 -30.36 22.69 28.90
CA ASP A 18 -29.12 23.40 29.21
C ASP A 18 -29.31 24.92 29.09
N SER A 19 -29.15 25.58 30.23
CA SER A 19 -29.16 27.05 30.33
C SER A 19 -28.29 27.48 31.50
N PRO A 20 -27.75 28.73 31.52
CA PRO A 20 -26.98 29.23 32.65
C PRO A 20 -27.71 29.09 34.00
N GLN A 21 -29.01 29.29 33.99
CA GLN A 21 -29.83 29.17 35.19
C GLN A 21 -29.95 27.70 35.63
N ASN A 22 -30.26 26.76 34.72
CA ASN A 22 -30.38 25.36 35.05
C ASN A 22 -29.02 24.72 35.39
N ARG A 23 -27.95 25.22 34.86
CA ARG A 23 -26.60 24.81 35.30
C ARG A 23 -26.41 25.14 36.79
N THR A 24 -26.77 26.33 37.22
CA THR A 24 -26.57 26.78 38.61
C THR A 24 -27.60 26.16 39.58
N GLU A 25 -28.85 26.01 39.15
CA GLU A 25 -29.93 25.52 40.04
C GLU A 25 -30.04 23.99 40.06
N ILE A 26 -29.66 23.30 39.00
CA ILE A 26 -29.90 21.85 38.85
C ILE A 26 -28.60 21.08 38.70
N LEU A 27 -27.79 21.41 37.67
CA LEU A 27 -26.62 20.60 37.30
C LEU A 27 -25.53 20.63 38.36
N PHE A 28 -25.09 21.83 38.76
CA PHE A 28 -24.00 22.03 39.72
C PHE A 28 -24.29 21.46 41.10
N PRO A 29 -25.47 21.70 41.69
CA PRO A 29 -25.82 21.10 42.96
C PRO A 29 -25.88 19.58 42.90
N PHE A 30 -26.48 19.00 41.82
CA PHE A 30 -26.53 17.58 41.64
C PHE A 30 -25.15 16.94 41.39
N TYR A 31 -24.31 17.58 40.60
CA TYR A 31 -22.91 17.19 40.40
C TYR A 31 -22.13 17.15 41.74
N LYS A 32 -22.29 18.15 42.55
CA LYS A 32 -21.68 18.24 43.88
C LYS A 32 -22.19 17.14 44.80
N GLU A 33 -23.48 16.84 44.79
CA GLU A 33 -24.09 15.77 45.54
C GLU A 33 -23.51 14.41 45.15
N ILE A 34 -23.49 14.08 43.84
CA ILE A 34 -22.91 12.85 43.32
C ILE A 34 -21.44 12.73 43.66
N SER A 35 -20.66 13.83 43.59
CA SER A 35 -19.24 13.80 43.92
C SER A 35 -18.91 13.37 45.34
N GLN A 36 -19.85 13.58 46.26
CA GLN A 36 -19.71 13.22 47.68
C GLN A 36 -20.06 11.76 48.00
N LEU A 37 -20.65 11.06 47.05
CA LEU A 37 -21.01 9.62 47.24
C LEU A 37 -19.75 8.73 47.17
N PRO A 38 -19.75 7.58 47.85
CA PRO A 38 -18.73 6.56 47.69
C PRO A 38 -18.58 6.12 46.22
N ALA A 39 -17.37 5.79 45.78
CA ALA A 39 -17.07 5.42 44.39
C ALA A 39 -18.00 4.26 43.89
N LYS A 40 -18.29 3.27 44.75
CA LYS A 40 -19.18 2.16 44.40
C LYS A 40 -20.60 2.64 44.06
N GLU A 41 -21.14 3.59 44.79
CA GLU A 41 -22.48 4.13 44.54
C GLU A 41 -22.50 5.01 43.28
N ARG A 42 -21.45 5.78 43.06
CA ARG A 42 -21.30 6.57 41.82
C ARG A 42 -21.26 5.65 40.58
N TYR A 43 -20.45 4.59 40.61
CA TYR A 43 -20.30 3.67 39.49
C TYR A 43 -21.56 2.82 39.24
N ALA A 44 -22.42 2.64 40.21
CA ALA A 44 -23.73 1.96 40.02
C ALA A 44 -24.67 2.75 39.06
N LEU A 45 -24.41 4.06 38.84
CA LEU A 45 -25.16 4.88 37.90
C LEU A 45 -24.68 4.71 36.45
N HIS A 46 -23.53 4.05 36.20
CA HIS A 46 -22.95 3.94 34.87
C HIS A 46 -23.89 3.22 33.89
N GLU A 47 -24.50 2.12 34.27
CA GLU A 47 -25.44 1.38 33.43
C GLU A 47 -26.67 2.21 33.10
N THR A 48 -27.23 2.92 34.11
CA THR A 48 -28.37 3.83 33.93
C THR A 48 -28.04 4.94 32.95
N ALA A 49 -26.87 5.58 33.08
CA ALA A 49 -26.40 6.61 32.15
C ALA A 49 -26.23 6.05 30.74
N SER A 50 -25.61 4.87 30.59
CA SER A 50 -25.41 4.21 29.30
C SER A 50 -26.71 3.90 28.58
N ASN A 51 -27.72 3.45 29.28
CA ASN A 51 -29.05 3.17 28.73
C ASN A 51 -29.82 4.45 28.32
N LEU A 52 -29.52 5.58 28.93
CA LEU A 52 -30.08 6.87 28.57
C LEU A 52 -29.40 7.54 27.35
N PHE A 53 -28.13 7.27 27.13
CA PHE A 53 -27.40 7.76 25.94
C PHE A 53 -28.02 7.26 24.64
N VAL A 54 -28.51 6.03 24.63
CA VAL A 54 -28.99 5.37 23.43
C VAL A 54 -30.38 4.80 23.66
N ARG A 55 -31.37 5.36 22.99
CA ARG A 55 -32.74 4.81 22.99
C ARG A 55 -32.86 3.79 21.87
N THR A 56 -33.02 2.53 22.23
CA THR A 56 -33.26 1.44 21.28
C THR A 56 -34.73 1.10 21.19
N ARG A 57 -35.28 1.02 19.97
CA ARG A 57 -36.58 0.46 19.71
C ARG A 57 -36.41 -0.98 19.22
N LYS A 58 -37.05 -1.94 19.91
CA LYS A 58 -36.99 -3.34 19.51
C LYS A 58 -38.30 -3.76 18.84
N ASN A 59 -38.20 -4.68 17.86
CA ASN A 59 -39.36 -5.36 17.28
C ASN A 59 -39.95 -6.39 18.25
N LYS A 60 -41.02 -7.08 17.82
CA LYS A 60 -41.69 -8.10 18.64
C LYS A 60 -40.78 -9.31 18.96
N ASP A 61 -39.74 -9.51 18.16
CA ASP A 61 -38.77 -10.61 18.27
C ASP A 61 -37.52 -10.21 19.07
N GLY A 62 -37.51 -8.99 19.62
CA GLY A 62 -36.42 -8.49 20.45
C GLY A 62 -35.25 -7.88 19.68
N GLU A 63 -35.30 -7.81 18.35
CA GLU A 63 -34.26 -7.21 17.52
C GLU A 63 -34.37 -5.68 17.52
N ILE A 64 -33.20 -5.00 17.54
CA ILE A 64 -33.12 -3.55 17.54
C ILE A 64 -33.40 -3.04 16.10
N ILE A 65 -34.57 -2.39 15.93
CA ILE A 65 -35.00 -1.84 14.65
C ILE A 65 -34.75 -0.33 14.53
N GLU A 66 -34.50 0.36 15.61
CA GLU A 66 -34.25 1.79 15.63
C GLU A 66 -33.30 2.15 16.76
N TRP A 67 -32.35 3.00 16.41
CA TRP A 67 -31.32 3.51 17.31
C TRP A 67 -31.36 5.05 17.24
N ARG A 68 -31.67 5.71 18.36
CA ARG A 68 -31.68 7.16 18.46
C ARG A 68 -30.82 7.63 19.62
N PRO A 69 -29.87 8.54 19.37
CA PRO A 69 -29.16 9.22 20.45
C PRO A 69 -30.13 10.07 21.28
N CYS A 70 -29.79 10.32 22.53
CA CYS A 70 -30.51 11.28 23.37
C CYS A 70 -30.37 12.70 22.79
N GLY A 71 -31.28 13.63 23.18
CA GLY A 71 -31.21 15.04 22.81
C GLY A 71 -29.94 15.72 23.37
N GLU A 72 -29.55 16.84 22.80
CA GLU A 72 -28.33 17.57 23.14
C GLU A 72 -28.25 17.97 24.63
N ASP A 73 -29.33 18.48 25.16
CA ASP A 73 -29.39 18.85 26.59
C ASP A 73 -29.20 17.66 27.54
N CYS A 74 -29.85 16.54 27.22
CA CYS A 74 -29.68 15.28 27.96
C CYS A 74 -28.21 14.78 27.80
N LEU A 75 -27.63 14.91 26.62
CA LEU A 75 -26.25 14.53 26.35
C LEU A 75 -25.26 15.36 27.20
N ILE A 76 -25.50 16.68 27.33
CA ILE A 76 -24.68 17.57 28.17
C ILE A 76 -24.78 17.14 29.64
N PHE A 77 -26.01 16.88 30.16
CA PHE A 77 -26.21 16.42 31.53
C PHE A 77 -25.50 15.10 31.79
N LEU A 78 -25.75 14.09 30.96
CA LEU A 78 -25.13 12.77 31.09
C LEU A 78 -23.58 12.83 31.00
N SER A 79 -23.07 13.61 30.08
CA SER A 79 -21.61 13.78 29.91
C SER A 79 -20.98 14.46 31.12
N SER A 80 -21.65 15.45 31.71
CA SER A 80 -21.22 16.06 32.97
C SER A 80 -21.14 15.07 34.10
N MET A 81 -22.17 14.22 34.26
CA MET A 81 -22.18 13.18 35.28
C MET A 81 -21.14 12.10 35.03
N ARG A 82 -20.84 11.75 33.80
CA ARG A 82 -19.82 10.74 33.45
C ARG A 82 -18.44 11.06 33.99
N LEU A 83 -18.11 12.32 34.21
CA LEU A 83 -16.88 12.70 34.91
C LEU A 83 -16.73 12.01 36.26
N LEU A 84 -17.86 11.74 36.94
CA LEU A 84 -17.91 11.17 38.27
C LEU A 84 -18.25 9.67 38.32
N ILE A 85 -19.05 9.20 37.36
CA ILE A 85 -19.65 7.84 37.39
C ILE A 85 -18.89 6.83 36.50
N ASP A 86 -18.05 7.28 35.57
CA ASP A 86 -17.25 6.39 34.74
C ASP A 86 -16.04 5.81 35.51
N ASN A 87 -15.63 4.63 35.14
CA ASN A 87 -14.45 4.01 35.74
C ASN A 87 -13.20 4.84 35.35
N PRO A 88 -12.38 5.26 36.32
CA PRO A 88 -11.15 6.03 36.05
C PRO A 88 -10.17 5.34 35.08
N ARG A 89 -10.28 4.01 34.90
CA ARG A 89 -9.45 3.24 33.95
C ARG A 89 -9.77 3.51 32.49
N SER A 90 -10.97 4.02 32.19
CA SER A 90 -11.41 4.40 30.84
C SER A 90 -11.49 5.92 30.65
N ALA A 91 -10.58 6.66 31.25
CA ALA A 91 -10.58 8.12 31.38
C ALA A 91 -10.48 8.86 30.04
N TYR A 92 -11.61 8.94 29.33
CA TYR A 92 -11.78 9.80 28.15
C TYR A 92 -12.75 10.94 28.49
N LEU A 93 -12.41 12.12 28.00
CA LEU A 93 -13.35 13.25 28.12
C LEU A 93 -14.53 13.00 27.18
N PRO A 94 -15.80 13.11 27.66
CA PRO A 94 -16.96 13.03 26.78
C PRO A 94 -16.91 14.12 25.72
N VAL A 95 -17.12 13.76 24.44
CA VAL A 95 -17.02 14.67 23.28
C VAL A 95 -17.93 15.92 23.44
N SER A 96 -19.09 15.77 24.05
CA SER A 96 -19.99 16.89 24.32
C SER A 96 -19.40 17.93 25.27
N LEU A 97 -18.57 17.53 26.24
CA LEU A 97 -17.89 18.47 27.14
C LEU A 97 -16.66 19.13 26.46
N ASP A 98 -16.08 18.46 25.49
CA ASP A 98 -15.02 19.07 24.67
C ASP A 98 -15.53 20.30 23.90
N ASN A 99 -16.79 20.26 23.47
CA ASN A 99 -17.46 21.42 22.85
C ASN A 99 -17.92 22.50 23.86
N HIS A 100 -17.94 22.18 25.17
CA HIS A 100 -18.44 23.04 26.24
C HIS A 100 -17.35 23.25 27.34
N VAL A 101 -16.15 23.72 26.94
CA VAL A 101 -14.98 23.85 27.82
C VAL A 101 -15.25 24.72 29.05
N SER A 102 -16.02 25.79 28.92
CA SER A 102 -16.40 26.60 30.07
C SER A 102 -17.17 25.81 31.12
N LEU A 103 -18.20 25.07 30.70
CA LEU A 103 -18.97 24.21 31.60
C LEU A 103 -18.08 23.11 32.23
N LEU A 104 -17.17 22.52 31.43
CA LEU A 104 -16.20 21.55 31.95
C LEU A 104 -15.35 22.17 33.08
N CYS A 105 -14.84 23.36 32.88
CA CYS A 105 -14.03 24.03 33.89
C CYS A 105 -14.84 24.35 35.18
N ASP A 106 -16.08 24.81 35.01
CA ASP A 106 -16.96 25.11 36.16
C ASP A 106 -17.25 23.83 36.97
N LEU A 107 -17.46 22.67 36.29
CA LEU A 107 -17.63 21.38 36.96
C LEU A 107 -16.36 20.93 37.69
N LEU A 108 -15.18 21.11 37.07
CA LEU A 108 -13.91 20.73 37.68
C LEU A 108 -13.53 21.62 38.87
N GLU A 109 -13.97 22.89 38.90
CA GLU A 109 -13.85 23.76 40.05
C GLU A 109 -14.72 23.33 41.25
N ILE A 110 -15.90 22.75 40.96
CA ILE A 110 -16.76 22.17 42.01
C ILE A 110 -16.13 20.89 42.57
N TYR A 111 -15.72 19.99 41.71
CA TYR A 111 -15.02 18.74 42.05
C TYR A 111 -14.20 18.22 40.87
N CYS A 112 -12.89 18.13 41.06
CA CYS A 112 -11.97 17.59 40.08
C CYS A 112 -11.62 16.14 40.41
N PRO A 113 -12.12 15.15 39.65
CA PRO A 113 -11.71 13.76 39.84
C PRO A 113 -10.20 13.58 39.65
N SER A 114 -9.57 12.74 40.47
CA SER A 114 -8.11 12.56 40.43
C SER A 114 -7.57 12.08 39.08
N TRP A 115 -8.40 11.38 38.28
CA TRP A 115 -8.02 10.91 36.96
C TRP A 115 -7.89 11.99 35.91
N ILE A 116 -8.47 13.17 36.12
CA ILE A 116 -8.37 14.31 35.18
C ILE A 116 -6.90 14.74 34.99
N LYS A 117 -6.07 14.67 36.05
CA LYS A 117 -4.63 14.96 35.93
C LYS A 117 -3.92 14.07 34.92
N HIS A 118 -4.43 12.84 34.77
CA HIS A 118 -3.90 11.82 33.84
C HIS A 118 -4.83 11.59 32.67
N LEU A 119 -5.57 12.64 32.27
CA LEU A 119 -6.49 12.60 31.15
C LEU A 119 -5.78 12.10 29.90
N LYS A 120 -6.36 11.10 29.24
CA LYS A 120 -5.81 10.57 28.01
C LYS A 120 -6.22 11.45 26.85
N PHE A 121 -5.23 12.12 26.27
CA PHE A 121 -5.41 13.01 25.13
C PHE A 121 -5.31 12.26 23.79
N LYS A 122 -5.41 10.92 23.79
CA LYS A 122 -5.39 10.09 22.59
C LYS A 122 -6.68 10.16 21.77
N PRO A 123 -6.60 9.96 20.45
CA PRO A 123 -7.76 9.67 19.64
C PRO A 123 -8.50 8.45 20.21
N THR A 124 -9.83 8.58 20.36
CA THR A 124 -10.72 7.45 20.65
C THR A 124 -10.78 6.53 19.41
N GLU A 125 -11.35 5.33 19.52
CA GLU A 125 -11.60 4.41 18.39
C GLU A 125 -12.35 5.07 17.20
N GLY A 126 -12.95 6.24 17.38
CA GLY A 126 -13.55 7.09 16.35
C GLY A 126 -12.64 8.22 15.82
N GLY A 127 -11.34 8.22 16.14
CA GLY A 127 -10.37 9.18 15.62
C GLY A 127 -10.36 10.57 16.27
N ARG A 128 -11.18 10.81 17.30
CA ARG A 128 -11.22 12.13 17.98
C ARG A 128 -10.39 12.10 19.25
N SER A 129 -9.38 12.97 19.31
CA SER A 129 -8.73 13.37 20.57
C SER A 129 -9.48 14.53 21.22
N VAL A 130 -9.14 14.84 22.48
CA VAL A 130 -9.54 16.11 23.11
C VAL A 130 -9.01 17.27 22.26
N SER A 131 -9.84 18.29 22.04
CA SER A 131 -9.45 19.42 21.18
C SER A 131 -8.26 20.19 21.78
N TYR A 132 -7.47 20.81 20.91
CA TYR A 132 -6.36 21.68 21.33
C TYR A 132 -6.83 22.79 22.31
N LEU A 133 -8.00 23.39 22.04
CA LEU A 133 -8.56 24.44 22.87
C LEU A 133 -8.91 23.96 24.27
N THR A 134 -9.51 22.80 24.36
CA THR A 134 -9.85 22.18 25.66
C THR A 134 -8.59 21.88 26.45
N TYR A 135 -7.58 21.24 25.81
CA TYR A 135 -6.30 21.01 26.46
C TYR A 135 -5.67 22.29 26.98
N MET A 136 -5.53 23.31 26.14
CA MET A 136 -4.89 24.57 26.52
C MET A 136 -5.64 25.29 27.67
N THR A 137 -6.97 25.24 27.68
CA THR A 137 -7.79 25.82 28.75
C THR A 137 -7.60 25.07 30.06
N LEU A 138 -7.62 23.72 30.01
CA LEU A 138 -7.41 22.88 31.20
C LEU A 138 -5.98 23.02 31.75
N ALA A 139 -4.98 23.06 30.88
CA ALA A 139 -3.58 23.24 31.28
C ALA A 139 -3.32 24.61 31.91
N LYS A 140 -3.84 25.69 31.30
CA LYS A 140 -3.72 27.03 31.84
C LYS A 140 -4.41 27.19 33.22
N ARG A 141 -5.47 26.41 33.48
CA ARG A 141 -6.15 26.40 34.80
C ARG A 141 -5.55 25.35 35.77
N GLY A 142 -4.50 24.62 35.36
CA GLY A 142 -3.81 23.66 36.22
C GLY A 142 -4.55 22.35 36.50
N PHE A 143 -5.59 22.02 35.71
CA PHE A 143 -6.33 20.77 35.87
C PHE A 143 -5.59 19.55 35.29
N VAL A 144 -4.74 19.78 34.28
CA VAL A 144 -3.97 18.72 33.58
C VAL A 144 -2.50 19.10 33.53
N GLU A 145 -1.66 18.06 33.44
CA GLU A 145 -0.22 18.22 33.28
C GLU A 145 0.13 18.54 31.82
N THR A 146 1.37 19.04 31.62
CA THR A 146 1.92 19.30 30.28
C THR A 146 2.07 17.98 29.52
N ILE A 147 1.60 17.95 28.27
CA ILE A 147 1.73 16.78 27.39
C ILE A 147 2.99 16.88 26.53
N GLU A 148 3.42 15.74 26.02
CA GLU A 148 4.57 15.65 25.14
C GLU A 148 4.34 16.31 23.77
N GLU A 149 5.38 16.87 23.17
CA GLU A 149 5.32 17.56 21.87
C GLU A 149 4.63 16.74 20.75
N PRO A 150 4.87 15.44 20.57
CA PRO A 150 4.19 14.69 19.50
C PRO A 150 2.67 14.68 19.65
N LEU A 151 2.19 14.59 20.87
CA LEU A 151 0.75 14.61 21.15
C LEU A 151 0.16 16.00 20.92
N LEU A 152 0.87 17.01 21.35
CA LEU A 152 0.49 18.41 21.09
C LEU A 152 0.47 18.71 19.59
N ALA A 153 1.47 18.22 18.84
CA ALA A 153 1.51 18.30 17.38
C ALA A 153 0.27 17.68 16.74
N ASN A 154 -0.13 16.50 17.22
CA ASN A 154 -1.33 15.82 16.72
C ASN A 154 -2.59 16.64 16.96
N MET A 155 -2.75 17.22 18.16
CA MET A 155 -3.88 18.12 18.46
C MET A 155 -3.89 19.34 17.54
N VAL A 156 -2.74 19.97 17.31
CA VAL A 156 -2.63 21.10 16.37
C VAL A 156 -3.00 20.66 14.96
N GLY A 157 -2.60 19.47 14.54
CA GLY A 157 -2.95 18.88 13.24
C GLY A 157 -4.44 18.55 13.09
N GLN A 158 -5.19 18.46 14.18
CA GLN A 158 -6.64 18.22 14.16
C GLN A 158 -7.46 19.54 14.19
N LEU A 159 -6.85 20.68 14.43
CA LEU A 159 -7.56 21.95 14.50
C LEU A 159 -8.52 22.24 13.35
N PRO A 160 -8.19 21.99 12.08
CA PRO A 160 -9.11 22.21 10.97
C PRO A 160 -10.37 21.36 11.03
N TRP A 161 -10.27 20.17 11.65
CA TRP A 161 -11.41 19.26 11.80
C TRP A 161 -12.29 19.63 13.00
N ASP A 162 -11.69 20.05 14.11
CA ASP A 162 -12.40 20.31 15.35
C ASP A 162 -13.19 21.63 15.32
N ASN A 163 -12.76 22.56 14.51
CA ASN A 163 -13.35 23.90 14.47
C ASN A 163 -13.81 24.29 13.07
N ARG A 164 -15.09 24.05 12.76
CA ARG A 164 -15.70 24.38 11.47
C ARG A 164 -15.73 25.89 11.18
N ASP A 165 -15.68 26.73 12.20
CA ASP A 165 -15.60 28.19 12.10
C ASP A 165 -14.17 28.70 12.20
N TYR A 166 -13.24 27.97 11.59
CA TYR A 166 -11.81 28.22 11.61
C TYR A 166 -11.46 29.52 10.88
N THR A 167 -11.63 30.63 11.55
CA THR A 167 -11.47 31.99 10.99
C THR A 167 -10.14 32.67 11.34
N GLY A 168 -9.19 31.92 11.89
CA GLY A 168 -7.93 32.49 12.39
C GLY A 168 -8.07 33.20 13.76
N ARG A 169 -9.28 33.24 14.34
CA ARG A 169 -9.55 33.81 15.65
C ARG A 169 -8.76 33.11 16.76
N ILE A 170 -8.64 31.80 16.65
CA ILE A 170 -7.87 30.95 17.57
C ILE A 170 -6.42 31.43 17.73
N PHE A 171 -5.78 31.92 16.68
CA PHE A 171 -4.42 32.46 16.75
C PHE A 171 -4.34 33.82 17.44
N LEU A 172 -5.46 34.56 17.55
CA LEU A 172 -5.52 35.80 18.29
C LEU A 172 -5.72 35.53 19.78
N GLU A 173 -6.47 34.51 20.11
CA GLU A 173 -6.79 34.10 21.48
C GLU A 173 -5.66 33.28 22.15
N HIS A 174 -4.88 32.56 21.36
CA HIS A 174 -3.80 31.67 21.81
C HIS A 174 -2.49 31.99 21.08
N LYS A 175 -1.74 33.00 21.59
CA LYS A 175 -0.46 33.40 20.99
C LYS A 175 0.54 32.25 20.89
N GLU A 176 0.58 31.36 21.87
CA GLU A 176 1.45 30.21 21.96
C GLU A 176 1.24 29.26 20.75
N LEU A 177 0.02 29.22 20.22
CA LEU A 177 -0.28 28.40 19.05
C LEU A 177 0.55 28.85 17.84
N LEU A 178 0.59 30.16 17.57
CA LEU A 178 1.32 30.69 16.42
C LEU A 178 2.83 30.78 16.66
N GLU A 179 3.25 31.12 17.86
CA GLU A 179 4.66 31.33 18.20
C GLU A 179 5.43 30.00 18.35
N GLU A 180 4.80 28.96 18.91
CA GLU A 180 5.46 27.72 19.31
C GLU A 180 4.79 26.47 18.72
N HIS A 181 3.50 26.24 18.99
CA HIS A 181 2.91 24.92 18.79
C HIS A 181 2.65 24.56 17.32
N VAL A 182 2.38 25.53 16.45
CA VAL A 182 2.18 25.28 15.01
C VAL A 182 3.46 24.72 14.35
N TRP A 183 4.65 25.02 14.90
CA TRP A 183 5.92 24.55 14.37
C TRP A 183 6.17 23.07 14.64
N LEU A 184 5.40 22.47 15.54
CA LEU A 184 5.41 21.02 15.77
C LEU A 184 4.88 20.23 14.57
N LEU A 185 4.00 20.84 13.74
CA LEU A 185 3.51 20.23 12.49
C LEU A 185 4.63 19.92 11.49
N PHE A 186 5.73 20.66 11.57
CA PHE A 186 6.89 20.48 10.70
C PHE A 186 7.89 19.46 11.26
N ARG A 187 7.81 19.16 12.56
CA ARG A 187 8.71 18.20 13.22
C ARG A 187 8.12 16.82 13.35
N TYR A 188 6.80 16.71 13.51
CA TYR A 188 6.12 15.44 13.80
C TYR A 188 5.13 15.07 12.70
N ASP A 189 4.89 13.77 12.51
CA ASP A 189 3.83 13.28 11.64
C ASP A 189 2.47 13.55 12.27
N THR A 190 1.61 14.25 11.54
CA THR A 190 0.31 14.69 12.01
C THR A 190 -0.76 14.50 10.93
N PRO A 191 -2.06 14.45 11.27
CA PRO A 191 -3.13 14.34 10.29
C PRO A 191 -3.44 15.66 9.56
N ILE A 192 -2.60 16.69 9.65
CA ILE A 192 -2.88 18.04 9.15
C ILE A 192 -3.26 18.05 7.66
N ALA A 193 -2.54 17.32 6.84
CA ALA A 193 -2.79 17.31 5.40
C ALA A 193 -4.18 16.77 5.06
N TRP A 194 -4.67 15.77 5.82
CA TRP A 194 -6.00 15.22 5.68
C TRP A 194 -7.09 16.18 6.21
N ASN A 195 -6.85 16.77 7.38
CA ASN A 195 -7.83 17.59 8.05
C ASN A 195 -8.02 18.95 7.36
N ASP A 196 -6.96 19.47 6.73
CA ASP A 196 -6.93 20.75 6.04
C ASP A 196 -7.38 20.66 4.56
N ASP A 197 -7.43 19.45 3.99
CA ASP A 197 -7.66 19.21 2.56
C ASP A 197 -8.99 19.76 2.07
N ASN A 198 -10.06 19.62 2.85
CA ASN A 198 -11.37 20.14 2.48
C ASN A 198 -11.37 21.67 2.33
N ALA A 199 -10.67 22.40 3.21
CA ALA A 199 -10.58 23.86 3.16
C ALA A 199 -9.68 24.30 1.99
N ILE A 200 -8.56 23.62 1.76
CA ILE A 200 -7.65 23.85 0.63
C ILE A 200 -8.40 23.61 -0.70
N THR A 201 -9.10 22.51 -0.83
CA THR A 201 -9.85 22.14 -2.02
C THR A 201 -10.98 23.13 -2.28
N ALA A 202 -11.74 23.53 -1.24
CA ALA A 202 -12.79 24.53 -1.37
C ALA A 202 -12.28 25.88 -1.89
N PHE A 203 -11.08 26.27 -1.48
CA PHE A 203 -10.44 27.49 -1.98
C PHE A 203 -9.93 27.33 -3.41
N LYS A 204 -9.22 26.23 -3.73
CA LYS A 204 -8.71 25.96 -5.08
C LYS A 204 -9.81 25.89 -6.13
N GLU A 205 -10.99 25.38 -5.76
CA GLU A 205 -12.18 25.32 -6.63
C GLU A 205 -13.01 26.60 -6.68
N GLY A 206 -12.63 27.63 -5.95
CA GLY A 206 -13.33 28.90 -5.90
C GLY A 206 -14.67 28.86 -5.14
N ARG A 207 -14.91 27.82 -4.33
CA ARG A 207 -16.11 27.71 -3.47
C ARG A 207 -16.04 28.69 -2.29
N THR A 208 -14.84 29.10 -1.88
CA THR A 208 -14.60 30.14 -0.88
C THR A 208 -13.73 31.25 -1.46
N LYS A 209 -13.98 32.50 -1.02
CA LYS A 209 -13.22 33.67 -1.48
C LYS A 209 -11.86 33.80 -0.82
N THR A 210 -11.70 33.20 0.35
CA THR A 210 -10.48 33.26 1.16
C THR A 210 -10.02 31.83 1.47
N ASN A 211 -8.70 31.62 1.49
CA ASN A 211 -8.14 30.36 1.93
C ASN A 211 -8.21 30.28 3.46
N GLY A 212 -9.26 29.64 3.97
CA GLY A 212 -9.50 29.42 5.40
C GLY A 212 -8.78 28.19 5.97
N SER A 213 -7.94 27.50 5.18
CA SER A 213 -7.12 26.39 5.64
C SER A 213 -6.03 26.87 6.62
N LEU A 214 -5.50 25.95 7.43
CA LEU A 214 -4.34 26.26 8.28
C LEU A 214 -3.13 26.67 7.44
N GLN A 215 -2.94 26.00 6.31
CA GLN A 215 -1.94 26.39 5.31
C GLN A 215 -2.10 27.86 4.87
N GLY A 216 -3.32 28.25 4.45
CA GLY A 216 -3.62 29.62 4.04
C GLY A 216 -3.43 30.63 5.16
N LEU A 217 -3.75 30.29 6.39
CA LEU A 217 -3.52 31.16 7.56
C LEU A 217 -2.02 31.38 7.81
N LEU A 218 -1.19 30.33 7.72
CA LEU A 218 0.27 30.46 7.87
C LEU A 218 0.87 31.35 6.78
N LEU A 219 0.46 31.17 5.53
CA LEU A 219 0.89 32.00 4.41
C LEU A 219 0.51 33.48 4.61
N ASN A 220 -0.73 33.73 5.03
CA ASN A 220 -1.19 35.08 5.32
C ASN A 220 -0.41 35.73 6.50
N ARG A 221 -0.09 34.95 7.56
CA ARG A 221 0.72 35.42 8.68
C ARG A 221 2.18 35.64 8.32
N ALA A 222 2.70 34.92 7.36
CA ALA A 222 4.01 35.16 6.78
C ALA A 222 4.03 36.46 5.93
N ALA A 223 2.95 36.69 5.17
CA ALA A 223 2.80 37.89 4.34
C ALA A 223 2.62 39.17 5.18
N ASP A 224 1.89 39.08 6.28
CA ASP A 224 1.70 40.25 7.21
C ASP A 224 2.85 40.40 8.25
N GLY A 225 3.89 39.59 8.16
CA GLY A 225 5.10 39.63 8.99
C GLY A 225 4.94 39.16 10.44
N ARG A 226 3.80 38.54 10.77
CA ARG A 226 3.56 38.02 12.14
C ARG A 226 4.32 36.73 12.42
N ILE A 227 4.68 35.98 11.36
CA ILE A 227 5.64 34.88 11.43
C ILE A 227 6.77 35.12 10.44
N GLY A 228 7.96 34.58 10.75
CA GLY A 228 9.11 34.72 9.86
C GLY A 228 8.96 33.89 8.57
N ARG A 229 8.86 34.55 7.41
CA ARG A 229 8.81 33.90 6.09
C ARG A 229 9.97 32.90 5.89
N ALA A 230 11.19 33.28 6.27
CA ALA A 230 12.37 32.42 6.18
C ALA A 230 12.25 31.18 7.08
N ARG A 231 11.66 31.32 8.28
CA ARG A 231 11.38 30.17 9.16
C ARG A 231 10.37 29.23 8.53
N LEU A 232 9.30 29.78 7.93
CA LEU A 232 8.26 28.96 7.29
C LEU A 232 8.83 28.18 6.10
N LEU A 233 9.63 28.82 5.23
CA LEU A 233 10.32 28.19 4.12
C LEU A 233 11.25 27.07 4.59
N LYS A 234 12.14 27.38 5.54
CA LYS A 234 13.09 26.41 6.08
C LYS A 234 12.40 25.20 6.70
N SER A 235 11.41 25.41 7.58
CA SER A 235 10.69 24.32 8.24
C SER A 235 9.92 23.46 7.24
N SER A 236 9.35 24.05 6.17
CA SER A 236 8.68 23.31 5.11
C SER A 236 9.65 22.42 4.32
N LEU A 237 10.85 22.94 3.98
CA LEU A 237 11.90 22.16 3.34
C LEU A 237 12.39 21.02 4.23
N GLU A 238 12.64 21.26 5.52
CA GLU A 238 13.03 20.25 6.50
C GLU A 238 11.98 19.14 6.60
N ALA A 239 10.70 19.49 6.67
CA ALA A 239 9.60 18.53 6.72
C ALA A 239 9.55 17.63 5.47
N LEU A 240 9.80 18.19 4.27
CA LEU A 240 9.89 17.43 3.02
C LEU A 240 11.07 16.46 3.03
N VAL A 241 12.24 16.91 3.43
CA VAL A 241 13.47 16.10 3.46
C VAL A 241 13.35 14.96 4.46
N MET A 242 12.73 15.21 5.61
CA MET A 242 12.44 14.19 6.63
C MET A 242 11.38 13.18 6.20
N GLY A 243 10.78 13.35 5.01
CA GLY A 243 9.77 12.42 4.49
C GLY A 243 8.49 12.38 5.32
N ARG A 244 8.09 13.49 5.93
CA ARG A 244 6.86 13.58 6.73
C ARG A 244 5.64 13.18 5.91
N SER A 245 4.71 12.51 6.54
CA SER A 245 3.50 12.00 5.92
C SER A 245 2.76 13.11 5.15
N LYS A 246 2.34 12.78 3.91
CA LYS A 246 1.67 13.71 2.99
C LYS A 246 2.44 15.01 2.73
N GLY A 247 3.66 14.87 2.23
CA GLY A 247 4.54 15.98 1.80
C GLY A 247 3.87 17.01 0.90
N SER A 248 2.74 16.70 0.23
CA SER A 248 1.98 17.64 -0.60
C SER A 248 1.54 18.90 0.14
N TRP A 249 1.19 18.82 1.42
CA TRP A 249 0.80 19.98 2.22
C TRP A 249 1.96 20.98 2.38
N PHE A 250 3.18 20.50 2.56
CA PHE A 250 4.39 21.32 2.64
C PHE A 250 4.84 21.81 1.26
N VAL A 251 4.64 20.99 0.21
CA VAL A 251 4.89 21.37 -1.19
C VAL A 251 4.07 22.62 -1.54
N ASP A 252 2.78 22.60 -1.25
CA ASP A 252 1.88 23.73 -1.53
C ASP A 252 2.33 25.01 -0.78
N ILE A 253 2.79 24.93 0.46
CA ILE A 253 3.33 26.08 1.19
C ILE A 253 4.54 26.68 0.47
N ILE A 254 5.50 25.85 0.05
CA ILE A 254 6.71 26.31 -0.63
C ILE A 254 6.35 26.92 -2.00
N GLU A 255 5.41 26.32 -2.72
CA GLU A 255 4.94 26.84 -4.02
C GLU A 255 4.28 28.21 -3.87
N GLU A 256 3.39 28.39 -2.89
CA GLU A 256 2.70 29.66 -2.63
C GLU A 256 3.62 30.75 -2.04
N LEU A 257 4.69 30.35 -1.36
CA LEU A 257 5.72 31.29 -0.92
C LEU A 257 6.50 31.87 -2.11
N HIS A 258 6.55 31.23 -3.27
CA HIS A 258 7.34 31.66 -4.43
C HIS A 258 8.76 32.12 -4.02
N PRO A 259 9.59 31.21 -3.43
CA PRO A 259 10.89 31.61 -2.91
C PRO A 259 11.83 32.06 -4.03
N THR A 260 12.59 33.12 -3.77
CA THR A 260 13.66 33.61 -4.66
C THR A 260 14.90 32.73 -4.57
N SER A 261 15.78 32.78 -5.60
CA SER A 261 17.07 32.05 -5.54
C SER A 261 17.90 32.45 -4.31
N ALA A 262 17.89 33.72 -3.91
CA ALA A 262 18.61 34.19 -2.73
C ALA A 262 18.06 33.59 -1.42
N GLU A 263 16.75 33.35 -1.33
CA GLU A 263 16.13 32.66 -0.18
C GLU A 263 16.42 31.14 -0.18
N LEU A 264 16.58 30.54 -1.36
CA LEU A 264 16.82 29.10 -1.51
C LEU A 264 18.29 28.71 -1.35
N LEU A 265 19.21 29.55 -1.78
CA LEU A 265 20.65 29.27 -1.82
C LEU A 265 21.24 28.78 -0.48
N PRO A 266 20.86 29.37 0.69
CA PRO A 266 21.31 28.86 1.99
C PRO A 266 20.83 27.44 2.32
N HIS A 267 19.84 26.93 1.58
CA HIS A 267 19.20 25.63 1.82
C HIS A 267 19.51 24.62 0.70
N GLN A 268 20.45 24.91 -0.22
CA GLN A 268 20.74 24.03 -1.34
C GLN A 268 21.11 22.60 -0.92
N ASP A 269 21.92 22.44 0.13
CA ASP A 269 22.34 21.13 0.61
C ASP A 269 21.14 20.33 1.17
N LEU A 270 20.24 21.00 1.86
CA LEU A 270 19.00 20.40 2.34
C LEU A 270 18.11 19.97 1.18
N ILE A 271 17.99 20.79 0.12
CA ILE A 271 17.20 20.47 -1.07
C ILE A 271 17.82 19.28 -1.81
N LEU A 272 19.16 19.24 -1.94
CA LEU A 272 19.90 18.12 -2.55
C LEU A 272 19.69 16.81 -1.75
N GLN A 273 19.78 16.88 -0.40
CA GLN A 273 19.47 15.73 0.44
C GLN A 273 18.05 15.21 0.24
N GLY A 274 17.09 16.11 -0.01
CA GLY A 274 15.70 15.77 -0.27
C GLY A 274 15.49 14.95 -1.56
N LEU A 275 16.41 14.96 -2.52
CA LEU A 275 16.32 14.12 -3.72
C LEU A 275 16.34 12.63 -3.41
N THR A 276 16.96 12.23 -2.31
CA THR A 276 17.03 10.83 -1.87
C THR A 276 15.74 10.34 -1.22
N THR A 277 14.79 11.24 -0.92
CA THR A 277 13.49 10.87 -0.35
C THR A 277 12.58 10.30 -1.43
N LYS A 278 11.96 9.13 -1.18
CA LYS A 278 11.10 8.41 -2.16
C LYS A 278 9.72 9.04 -2.40
N LEU A 279 9.47 10.27 -1.97
CA LEU A 279 8.18 10.94 -2.13
C LEU A 279 8.06 11.57 -3.52
N SER A 280 7.35 10.91 -4.42
CA SER A 280 7.20 11.33 -5.84
C SER A 280 6.65 12.76 -6.02
N GLY A 281 5.77 13.22 -5.14
CA GLY A 281 5.19 14.57 -5.18
C GLY A 281 6.20 15.68 -4.85
N SER A 282 7.09 15.45 -3.89
CA SER A 282 8.13 16.40 -3.49
C SER A 282 9.28 16.47 -4.48
N LEU A 283 9.61 15.37 -5.16
CA LEU A 283 10.72 15.32 -6.13
C LEU A 283 10.56 16.37 -7.24
N LYS A 284 9.35 16.50 -7.79
CA LYS A 284 9.07 17.50 -8.84
C LYS A 284 9.35 18.93 -8.38
N LEU A 285 8.94 19.28 -7.15
CA LEU A 285 9.21 20.59 -6.57
C LEU A 285 10.72 20.79 -6.36
N LEU A 286 11.39 19.83 -5.69
CA LEU A 286 12.81 19.93 -5.38
C LEU A 286 13.65 20.11 -6.65
N LEU A 287 13.38 19.34 -7.70
CA LEU A 287 14.03 19.51 -9.01
C LEU A 287 13.79 20.89 -9.62
N ARG A 288 12.60 21.46 -9.44
CA ARG A 288 12.29 22.82 -9.94
C ARG A 288 13.04 23.89 -9.16
N LEU A 289 13.14 23.75 -7.83
CA LEU A 289 13.93 24.65 -6.98
C LEU A 289 15.43 24.58 -7.33
N LEU A 290 15.99 23.39 -7.52
CA LEU A 290 17.37 23.20 -7.95
C LEU A 290 17.62 23.78 -9.35
N ARG A 291 16.67 23.63 -10.25
CA ARG A 291 16.74 24.26 -11.58
C ARG A 291 16.78 25.79 -11.50
N GLN A 292 16.06 26.38 -10.52
CA GLN A 292 16.11 27.83 -10.27
C GLN A 292 17.47 28.23 -9.74
N LEU A 293 18.09 27.41 -8.89
CA LEU A 293 19.43 27.65 -8.35
C LEU A 293 20.57 27.42 -9.36
N ALA A 294 20.31 26.67 -10.44
CA ALA A 294 21.37 26.32 -11.42
C ALA A 294 22.03 27.52 -12.12
N ASP A 295 21.40 28.68 -12.06
CA ASP A 295 21.95 29.92 -12.61
C ASP A 295 22.80 30.72 -11.58
N GLU A 296 22.82 30.30 -10.32
CA GLU A 296 23.56 30.98 -9.25
C GLU A 296 25.05 30.57 -9.24
N PRO A 297 26.00 31.51 -9.12
CA PRO A 297 27.43 31.21 -9.18
C PRO A 297 27.94 30.23 -8.12
N THR A 298 27.29 30.20 -6.99
CA THR A 298 27.64 29.36 -5.84
C THR A 298 26.80 28.07 -5.75
N PHE A 299 26.07 27.73 -6.82
CA PHE A 299 25.33 26.48 -6.88
C PHE A 299 26.28 25.29 -6.96
N ASN A 300 26.08 24.31 -6.07
CA ASN A 300 26.88 23.08 -6.03
C ASN A 300 26.40 22.07 -7.08
N TYR A 301 26.82 22.28 -8.33
CA TYR A 301 26.41 21.40 -9.45
C TYR A 301 27.02 20.00 -9.37
N ASN A 302 28.17 19.81 -8.71
CA ASN A 302 28.79 18.49 -8.58
C ASN A 302 27.92 17.59 -7.69
N ASP A 303 27.49 18.09 -6.54
CA ASP A 303 26.61 17.33 -5.66
C ASP A 303 25.23 17.09 -6.29
N PHE A 304 24.76 18.05 -7.13
CA PHE A 304 23.52 17.83 -7.90
C PHE A 304 23.68 16.68 -8.89
N ILE A 305 24.77 16.65 -9.69
CA ILE A 305 25.02 15.57 -10.66
C ILE A 305 25.14 14.22 -9.94
N ALA A 306 25.87 14.18 -8.83
CA ALA A 306 26.03 12.96 -8.04
C ALA A 306 24.70 12.45 -7.46
N ALA A 307 23.91 13.33 -6.83
CA ALA A 307 22.64 12.98 -6.22
C ALA A 307 21.59 12.52 -7.24
N ILE A 308 21.54 13.16 -8.41
CA ILE A 308 20.53 12.85 -9.41
C ILE A 308 20.86 11.59 -10.20
N SER A 309 22.14 11.26 -10.42
CA SER A 309 22.58 10.11 -11.22
C SER A 309 21.96 8.80 -10.72
N GLY A 310 21.85 8.60 -9.41
CA GLY A 310 21.23 7.42 -8.82
C GLY A 310 19.71 7.30 -9.01
N LEU A 311 19.05 8.35 -9.51
CA LEU A 311 17.59 8.40 -9.68
C LEU A 311 17.15 8.32 -11.15
N LEU A 312 18.08 8.45 -12.11
CA LEU A 312 17.73 8.63 -13.51
C LEU A 312 17.13 7.41 -14.19
N TYR A 313 17.50 6.21 -13.76
CA TYR A 313 17.04 4.96 -14.37
C TYR A 313 15.53 4.69 -14.22
N ASP A 314 14.91 5.18 -13.13
CA ASP A 314 13.48 4.96 -12.81
C ASP A 314 12.67 6.26 -12.70
N MET A 315 13.21 7.34 -13.22
CA MET A 315 12.60 8.67 -13.10
C MET A 315 11.45 8.87 -14.09
N ALA A 316 10.34 9.45 -13.63
CA ALA A 316 9.21 9.82 -14.50
C ALA A 316 9.62 10.84 -15.57
N GLN A 317 9.07 10.72 -16.78
CA GLN A 317 9.41 11.55 -17.94
C GLN A 317 9.32 13.07 -17.67
N THR A 318 8.33 13.50 -16.88
CA THR A 318 8.16 14.91 -16.52
C THR A 318 9.36 15.45 -15.72
N ASN A 319 9.85 14.67 -14.77
CA ASN A 319 11.01 15.00 -13.95
C ASN A 319 12.30 14.98 -14.75
N MET A 320 12.46 13.99 -15.63
CA MET A 320 13.59 13.92 -16.57
C MET A 320 13.70 15.17 -17.44
N SER A 321 12.56 15.74 -17.85
CA SER A 321 12.54 16.98 -18.61
C SER A 321 13.14 18.16 -17.83
N VAL A 322 12.89 18.21 -16.54
CA VAL A 322 13.45 19.25 -15.65
C VAL A 322 14.96 19.03 -15.47
N VAL A 323 15.37 17.78 -15.24
CA VAL A 323 16.79 17.41 -15.09
C VAL A 323 17.58 17.75 -16.35
N CYS A 324 17.10 17.35 -17.54
CA CYS A 324 17.74 17.70 -18.82
C CYS A 324 17.89 19.21 -18.99
N ALA A 325 16.85 19.99 -18.64
CA ALA A 325 16.92 21.44 -18.72
C ALA A 325 17.92 22.05 -17.72
N THR A 326 18.06 21.44 -16.54
CA THR A 326 19.05 21.84 -15.53
C THR A 326 20.47 21.48 -16.00
N PHE A 327 20.69 20.28 -16.51
CA PHE A 327 21.97 19.85 -17.10
C PHE A 327 22.40 20.75 -18.26
N GLU A 328 21.43 21.12 -19.12
CA GLU A 328 21.75 22.03 -20.24
C GLU A 328 22.22 23.41 -19.75
N ARG A 329 21.63 23.95 -18.68
CA ARG A 329 22.06 25.21 -18.06
C ARG A 329 23.47 25.08 -17.48
N ILE A 330 23.70 24.05 -16.67
CA ILE A 330 25.02 23.80 -16.06
C ILE A 330 26.07 23.59 -17.14
N ALA A 331 25.82 22.78 -18.17
CA ALA A 331 26.77 22.50 -19.25
C ALA A 331 27.12 23.74 -20.11
N LYS A 332 26.22 24.74 -20.20
CA LYS A 332 26.49 26.00 -20.86
C LYS A 332 27.41 26.90 -20.04
N GLN A 333 27.24 26.95 -18.73
CA GLN A 333 27.98 27.83 -17.81
C GLN A 333 29.31 27.21 -17.36
N HIS A 334 29.32 25.89 -17.12
CA HIS A 334 30.47 25.18 -16.56
C HIS A 334 30.98 24.11 -17.53
N VAL A 335 31.99 24.50 -18.37
CA VAL A 335 32.57 23.58 -19.35
C VAL A 335 33.14 22.32 -18.70
N ASN A 336 33.72 22.44 -17.51
CA ASN A 336 34.34 21.33 -16.80
C ASN A 336 33.29 20.29 -16.29
N ALA A 337 32.03 20.66 -16.19
CA ALA A 337 30.96 19.74 -15.78
C ALA A 337 30.43 18.87 -16.95
N ARG A 338 30.77 19.20 -18.22
CA ARG A 338 30.23 18.50 -19.39
C ARG A 338 30.50 17.00 -19.42
N PRO A 339 31.73 16.50 -19.11
CA PRO A 339 31.96 15.06 -19.10
C PRO A 339 31.08 14.31 -18.10
N ASP A 340 30.92 14.85 -16.87
CA ASP A 340 30.12 14.21 -15.83
C ASP A 340 28.63 14.25 -16.16
N ILE A 341 28.16 15.36 -16.75
CA ILE A 341 26.79 15.48 -17.25
C ILE A 341 26.52 14.48 -18.38
N CYS A 342 27.43 14.33 -19.34
CA CYS A 342 27.26 13.37 -20.45
C CYS A 342 27.24 11.94 -19.95
N ARG A 343 28.08 11.58 -18.97
CA ARG A 343 28.04 10.27 -18.31
C ARG A 343 26.75 10.04 -17.55
N ALA A 344 26.29 11.01 -16.76
CA ALA A 344 25.01 10.93 -16.09
C ALA A 344 23.83 10.76 -17.06
N LEU A 345 23.90 11.42 -18.23
CA LEU A 345 22.88 11.29 -19.29
C LEU A 345 22.85 9.89 -19.92
N CYS A 346 23.93 9.11 -19.90
CA CYS A 346 23.92 7.72 -20.38
C CYS A 346 22.94 6.85 -19.62
N LEU A 347 22.71 7.13 -18.34
CA LEU A 347 21.73 6.40 -17.50
C LEU A 347 20.27 6.55 -18.00
N PHE A 348 19.98 7.59 -18.80
CA PHE A 348 18.66 7.77 -19.42
C PHE A 348 18.32 6.67 -20.43
N PHE A 349 19.30 5.99 -21.00
CA PHE A 349 19.05 4.91 -21.96
C PHE A 349 18.48 3.66 -21.30
N MET A 350 18.63 3.50 -19.98
CA MET A 350 17.91 2.50 -19.19
C MET A 350 16.40 2.80 -19.10
N ASN A 351 15.97 4.04 -19.34
CA ASN A 351 14.56 4.41 -19.24
C ASN A 351 13.79 4.02 -20.49
N LYS A 352 12.62 3.44 -20.33
CA LYS A 352 11.76 2.96 -21.43
C LYS A 352 11.14 4.09 -22.28
N SER A 353 11.23 5.35 -21.85
CA SER A 353 10.66 6.50 -22.57
C SER A 353 11.57 6.99 -23.68
N GLU A 354 11.16 6.80 -24.94
CA GLU A 354 11.88 7.31 -26.12
C GLU A 354 12.12 8.83 -26.05
N ALA A 355 11.12 9.59 -25.60
CA ALA A 355 11.25 11.04 -25.46
C ALA A 355 12.32 11.44 -24.44
N ALA A 356 12.53 10.66 -23.37
CA ALA A 356 13.60 10.89 -22.41
C ALA A 356 14.97 10.55 -23.02
N GLN A 357 15.09 9.37 -23.66
CA GLN A 357 16.30 8.94 -24.35
C GLN A 357 16.70 9.94 -25.44
N LYS A 358 15.75 10.41 -26.26
CA LYS A 358 15.99 11.41 -27.32
C LYS A 358 16.51 12.73 -26.76
N ARG A 359 16.00 13.19 -25.61
CA ARG A 359 16.52 14.40 -24.96
C ARG A 359 17.94 14.22 -24.45
N ALA A 360 18.26 13.10 -23.83
CA ALA A 360 19.59 12.76 -23.40
C ALA A 360 20.56 12.70 -24.60
N ALA A 361 20.17 11.98 -25.65
CA ALA A 361 20.97 11.87 -26.88
C ALA A 361 21.28 13.26 -27.50
N LYS A 362 20.30 14.17 -27.57
CA LYS A 362 20.49 15.54 -28.02
C LYS A 362 21.50 16.31 -27.18
N LEU A 363 21.47 16.16 -25.87
CA LEU A 363 22.42 16.85 -25.00
C LEU A 363 23.83 16.27 -25.11
N ILE A 364 23.94 14.94 -25.19
CA ILE A 364 25.23 14.26 -25.41
C ILE A 364 25.82 14.66 -26.77
N ALA A 365 25.03 14.64 -27.83
CA ALA A 365 25.49 15.09 -29.15
C ALA A 365 25.94 16.56 -29.17
N LYS A 366 25.35 17.41 -28.31
CA LYS A 366 25.67 18.85 -28.23
C LYS A 366 26.89 19.16 -27.37
N PHE A 367 27.10 18.44 -26.26
CA PHE A 367 28.12 18.79 -25.26
C PHE A 367 29.17 17.71 -25.06
N GLY A 368 28.95 16.49 -25.57
CA GLY A 368 29.91 15.38 -25.48
C GLY A 368 31.10 15.54 -26.41
N ASP A 369 32.23 15.01 -26.00
CA ASP A 369 33.43 14.89 -26.84
C ASP A 369 33.45 13.48 -27.45
N LYS A 370 33.49 13.43 -28.80
CA LYS A 370 33.57 12.17 -29.57
C LYS A 370 34.88 11.42 -29.36
N ASN A 371 35.92 12.11 -28.88
CA ASN A 371 37.20 11.53 -28.58
C ASN A 371 37.31 11.04 -27.11
N ASP A 372 36.30 11.25 -26.30
CA ASP A 372 36.25 10.72 -24.94
C ASP A 372 35.95 9.21 -25.00
N GLU A 373 37.01 8.40 -24.94
CA GLU A 373 36.90 6.94 -24.97
C GLU A 373 36.00 6.39 -23.86
N THR A 374 35.98 7.05 -22.70
CA THR A 374 35.17 6.64 -21.55
C THR A 374 33.68 6.81 -21.86
N LEU A 375 33.29 7.99 -22.39
CA LEU A 375 31.93 8.28 -22.81
C LEU A 375 31.48 7.31 -23.93
N CYS A 376 32.35 7.10 -24.94
CA CYS A 376 32.04 6.19 -26.04
C CYS A 376 31.89 4.74 -25.59
N SER A 377 32.72 4.29 -24.64
CA SER A 377 32.61 2.96 -24.06
C SER A 377 31.33 2.78 -23.25
N GLU A 378 30.95 3.80 -22.47
CA GLU A 378 29.74 3.81 -21.70
C GLU A 378 28.49 3.81 -22.58
N LEU A 379 28.47 4.62 -23.65
CA LEU A 379 27.39 4.63 -24.64
C LEU A 379 27.21 3.26 -25.32
N ARG A 380 28.33 2.57 -25.64
CA ARG A 380 28.27 1.21 -26.21
C ARG A 380 27.62 0.22 -25.23
N SER A 381 27.84 0.36 -23.93
CA SER A 381 27.22 -0.54 -22.93
C SER A 381 25.69 -0.42 -22.88
N TYR A 382 25.14 0.72 -23.27
CA TYR A 382 23.70 0.97 -23.34
C TYR A 382 23.13 0.82 -24.75
N GLU A 383 23.92 0.40 -25.74
CA GLU A 383 23.48 0.34 -27.13
C GLU A 383 22.24 -0.54 -27.34
N ALA A 384 22.16 -1.65 -26.65
CA ALA A 384 21.01 -2.57 -26.71
C ALA A 384 19.71 -1.94 -26.15
N GLU A 385 19.84 -1.02 -25.20
CA GLU A 385 18.70 -0.37 -24.53
C GLU A 385 18.25 0.92 -25.24
N MET A 386 19.06 1.42 -26.18
CA MET A 386 18.73 2.63 -26.92
C MET A 386 17.63 2.40 -27.95
N ARG A 387 16.68 3.32 -28.00
CA ARG A 387 15.69 3.38 -29.09
C ARG A 387 16.35 3.80 -30.38
N GLN A 388 15.68 3.55 -31.51
CA GLN A 388 16.26 3.78 -32.85
C GLN A 388 16.68 5.22 -33.06
N GLU A 389 15.83 6.22 -32.82
CA GLU A 389 16.13 7.63 -33.07
C GLU A 389 17.30 8.16 -32.20
N PRO A 390 17.35 7.93 -30.85
CA PRO A 390 18.53 8.20 -30.04
C PRO A 390 19.82 7.57 -30.54
N ARG A 391 19.75 6.32 -31.00
CA ARG A 391 20.91 5.60 -31.57
C ARG A 391 21.43 6.28 -32.84
N GLU A 392 20.55 6.66 -33.76
CA GLU A 392 20.90 7.39 -34.97
C GLU A 392 21.57 8.74 -34.65
N MET A 393 21.07 9.45 -33.61
CA MET A 393 21.65 10.71 -33.15
C MET A 393 23.06 10.56 -32.58
N LEU A 394 23.40 9.41 -32.04
CA LEU A 394 24.70 9.13 -31.42
C LEU A 394 25.60 8.25 -32.28
N ALA A 395 25.28 8.05 -33.57
CA ALA A 395 26.03 7.18 -34.48
C ALA A 395 27.50 7.56 -34.59
N GLU A 396 27.88 8.86 -34.44
CA GLU A 396 29.27 9.32 -34.45
C GLU A 396 30.05 8.95 -33.18
N PHE A 397 29.36 8.66 -32.06
CA PHE A 397 29.95 8.17 -30.80
C PHE A 397 30.01 6.64 -30.76
N ILE A 398 29.10 5.97 -31.50
CA ILE A 398 28.95 4.50 -31.53
C ILE A 398 29.06 4.11 -33.02
N PRO A 399 30.25 3.91 -33.58
CA PRO A 399 30.39 3.48 -34.97
C PRO A 399 29.71 2.12 -35.19
N GLN A 400 28.77 2.08 -36.13
CA GLN A 400 28.01 0.87 -36.46
C GLN A 400 28.97 -0.18 -37.04
N LYS A 401 28.96 -1.40 -36.53
CA LYS A 401 29.43 -2.56 -37.28
C LYS A 401 28.41 -2.81 -38.38
N HIS A 402 28.77 -2.56 -39.61
CA HIS A 402 28.03 -3.09 -40.77
C HIS A 402 28.07 -4.61 -40.74
N ASN A 403 26.95 -5.22 -40.38
CA ASN A 403 26.71 -6.62 -40.67
C ASN A 403 26.09 -6.71 -42.09
N ASP A 404 26.93 -6.63 -43.08
CA ASP A 404 26.62 -7.05 -44.45
C ASP A 404 26.83 -8.57 -44.53
N ASP A 405 25.94 -9.35 -43.95
CA ASP A 405 25.80 -10.81 -44.24
C ASP A 405 24.56 -11.36 -43.51
N LEU A 406 23.38 -11.14 -44.06
CA LEU A 406 22.19 -11.86 -43.71
C LEU A 406 21.30 -12.13 -44.93
N ASP A 407 21.85 -12.92 -45.84
CA ASP A 407 21.08 -13.65 -46.85
C ASP A 407 21.42 -15.15 -46.76
N ILE A 408 20.88 -15.82 -45.78
CA ILE A 408 20.72 -17.28 -45.82
C ILE A 408 19.38 -17.61 -45.13
N ALA A 409 18.47 -18.22 -45.89
CA ALA A 409 17.24 -18.82 -45.40
C ALA A 409 17.58 -20.08 -44.60
N GLU A 410 17.92 -19.93 -43.34
CA GLU A 410 17.92 -21.01 -42.37
C GLU A 410 16.56 -21.10 -41.68
N GLU A 411 16.01 -22.30 -41.65
CA GLU A 411 14.88 -22.62 -40.76
C GLU A 411 15.33 -22.32 -39.33
N VAL A 412 14.74 -21.27 -38.74
CA VAL A 412 15.04 -20.89 -37.36
C VAL A 412 14.35 -21.93 -36.47
N SER A 413 15.12 -22.92 -36.01
CA SER A 413 14.68 -23.79 -34.94
C SER A 413 14.74 -23.04 -33.62
N PHE A 414 13.62 -22.93 -32.94
CA PHE A 414 13.55 -22.26 -31.64
C PHE A 414 13.85 -23.27 -30.54
N ASP A 415 14.81 -22.96 -29.70
CA ASP A 415 15.00 -23.68 -28.44
C ASP A 415 13.87 -23.29 -27.45
N ILE A 416 12.76 -24.03 -27.54
CA ILE A 416 11.64 -23.85 -26.60
C ILE A 416 12.01 -24.49 -25.28
N MET A 417 12.19 -23.68 -24.25
CA MET A 417 12.58 -24.15 -22.93
C MET A 417 11.37 -24.53 -22.07
N PRO A 418 11.46 -25.58 -21.24
CA PRO A 418 10.40 -25.88 -20.28
C PRO A 418 10.16 -24.71 -19.32
N LEU A 419 8.90 -24.34 -19.11
CA LEU A 419 8.49 -23.33 -18.13
C LEU A 419 8.73 -23.90 -16.73
N LYS A 420 9.80 -23.45 -16.06
CA LYS A 420 10.12 -23.81 -14.67
C LYS A 420 9.71 -22.71 -13.71
N ARG A 421 8.94 -23.07 -12.68
CA ARG A 421 8.46 -22.17 -11.64
C ARG A 421 9.51 -21.83 -10.60
N CYS A 422 10.36 -22.83 -10.29
CA CYS A 422 11.43 -22.71 -9.30
C CYS A 422 12.79 -22.81 -10.02
N CYS A 423 13.47 -21.69 -10.14
CA CYS A 423 14.79 -21.58 -10.76
C CYS A 423 15.75 -20.83 -9.83
N HIS A 424 17.03 -20.86 -10.18
CA HIS A 424 18.05 -20.16 -9.40
C HIS A 424 17.83 -18.64 -9.35
N ASP A 425 17.39 -18.04 -10.46
CA ASP A 425 17.20 -16.60 -10.64
C ASP A 425 16.01 -16.01 -9.88
N ASN A 426 14.98 -16.83 -9.57
CA ASN A 426 13.82 -16.38 -8.79
C ASN A 426 13.82 -16.93 -7.34
N ARG A 427 14.90 -17.58 -6.92
CA ARG A 427 15.04 -18.13 -5.58
C ARG A 427 15.15 -17.01 -4.54
N LEU A 428 14.43 -17.17 -3.43
CA LEU A 428 14.47 -16.23 -2.33
C LEU A 428 15.65 -16.49 -1.40
N VAL A 429 16.26 -15.42 -0.94
CA VAL A 429 17.33 -15.48 0.05
C VAL A 429 16.72 -15.43 1.44
N VAL A 430 16.96 -16.46 2.23
CA VAL A 430 16.55 -16.54 3.64
C VAL A 430 17.74 -16.23 4.54
N PRO A 431 17.53 -15.68 5.75
CA PRO A 431 18.62 -15.42 6.69
C PRO A 431 19.41 -16.67 7.01
N LYS A 432 20.72 -16.59 6.89
CA LYS A 432 21.66 -17.71 7.14
C LYS A 432 22.10 -17.78 8.59
N ASP A 433 22.10 -16.64 9.27
CA ASP A 433 22.50 -16.51 10.66
C ASP A 433 21.58 -15.56 11.44
N LYS A 434 21.84 -15.46 12.74
CA LYS A 434 21.04 -14.67 13.68
C LYS A 434 21.08 -13.17 13.36
N ASP A 435 22.21 -12.65 12.91
CA ASP A 435 22.36 -11.20 12.63
C ASP A 435 21.60 -10.81 11.37
N GLU A 436 21.63 -11.65 10.32
CA GLU A 436 20.78 -11.46 9.12
C GLU A 436 19.30 -11.55 9.47
N ALA A 437 18.91 -12.46 10.38
CA ALA A 437 17.51 -12.57 10.83
C ALA A 437 17.06 -11.33 11.61
N ILE A 438 17.90 -10.81 12.53
CA ILE A 438 17.60 -9.58 13.26
C ILE A 438 17.53 -8.39 12.31
N PHE A 439 18.41 -8.30 11.31
CA PHE A 439 18.37 -7.24 10.30
C PHE A 439 17.06 -7.28 9.50
N LEU A 440 16.64 -8.46 9.04
CA LEU A 440 15.36 -8.62 8.34
C LEU A 440 14.18 -8.22 9.24
N LEU A 441 14.17 -8.71 10.49
CA LEU A 441 13.09 -8.42 11.44
C LEU A 441 13.02 -6.93 11.82
N SER A 442 14.16 -6.26 12.01
CA SER A 442 14.19 -4.84 12.39
C SER A 442 13.54 -3.92 11.35
N SER A 443 13.46 -4.36 10.10
CA SER A 443 12.86 -3.62 9.00
C SER A 443 11.44 -4.09 8.62
N ALA A 444 10.89 -5.12 9.31
CA ALA A 444 9.67 -5.81 8.91
C ALA A 444 8.42 -4.92 8.74
N LEU A 445 8.25 -3.88 9.57
CA LEU A 445 7.14 -2.94 9.48
C LEU A 445 7.52 -1.60 8.80
N PHE A 446 8.76 -1.49 8.32
CA PHE A 446 9.30 -0.31 7.65
C PHE A 446 9.52 -0.56 6.15
N LYS A 447 8.54 -0.28 5.30
CA LYS A 447 8.70 -0.30 3.82
C LYS A 447 9.01 -1.68 3.20
N MET A 448 8.67 -2.78 3.84
CA MET A 448 8.78 -4.10 3.22
C MET A 448 7.70 -4.32 2.16
N ASP A 449 8.07 -5.02 1.09
CA ASP A 449 7.09 -5.63 0.20
C ASP A 449 6.45 -6.87 0.85
N SER A 450 5.36 -7.33 0.27
CA SER A 450 4.62 -8.50 0.78
C SER A 450 5.48 -9.75 0.94
N LEU A 451 6.43 -9.96 0.04
CA LEU A 451 7.27 -11.16 0.04
C LEU A 451 8.34 -11.10 1.15
N GLN A 452 8.98 -9.94 1.32
CA GLN A 452 9.92 -9.71 2.41
C GLN A 452 9.26 -9.86 3.78
N LEU A 453 8.02 -9.39 3.93
CA LEU A 453 7.27 -9.55 5.18
C LEU A 453 6.93 -11.03 5.47
N GLN A 454 6.61 -11.83 4.45
CA GLN A 454 6.41 -13.27 4.63
C GLN A 454 7.71 -13.98 5.06
N LEU A 455 8.87 -13.55 4.55
CA LEU A 455 10.17 -14.03 5.03
C LEU A 455 10.46 -13.57 6.46
N ALA A 456 10.01 -12.37 6.84
CA ALA A 456 10.15 -11.89 8.22
C ALA A 456 9.30 -12.71 9.21
N PHE A 457 8.08 -13.14 8.83
CA PHE A 457 7.30 -14.09 9.64
C PHE A 457 8.03 -15.41 9.83
N ALA A 458 8.60 -15.95 8.75
CA ALA A 458 9.37 -17.18 8.82
C ALA A 458 10.62 -17.03 9.69
N ALA A 459 11.33 -15.91 9.56
CA ALA A 459 12.49 -15.60 10.40
C ALA A 459 12.07 -15.43 11.88
N ALA A 460 10.97 -14.76 12.18
CA ALA A 460 10.45 -14.63 13.53
C ALA A 460 10.20 -15.99 14.17
N VAL A 461 9.56 -16.90 13.44
CA VAL A 461 9.27 -18.25 13.94
C VAL A 461 10.53 -19.12 14.05
N GLU A 462 11.37 -19.15 13.02
CA GLU A 462 12.56 -20.02 12.99
C GLU A 462 13.63 -19.58 14.00
N TRP A 463 13.81 -18.29 14.18
CA TRP A 463 14.87 -17.74 15.02
C TRP A 463 14.43 -17.46 16.47
N ALA A 464 13.12 -17.40 16.76
CA ALA A 464 12.64 -17.19 18.12
C ALA A 464 13.31 -18.07 19.19
N PRO A 465 13.54 -19.38 18.97
CA PRO A 465 14.23 -20.23 19.95
C PRO A 465 15.70 -19.91 20.15
N LYS A 466 16.31 -19.19 19.20
CA LYS A 466 17.77 -18.88 19.16
C LYS A 466 18.07 -17.45 19.62
N LEU A 467 17.03 -16.59 19.76
CA LEU A 467 17.16 -15.21 20.23
C LEU A 467 17.21 -15.15 21.77
N ASN A 468 17.96 -14.18 22.28
CA ASN A 468 18.04 -13.86 23.71
C ASN A 468 17.45 -12.47 24.00
N ILE A 469 17.47 -12.03 25.26
CA ILE A 469 16.89 -10.74 25.70
C ILE A 469 17.65 -9.55 25.09
N ASP A 470 18.96 -9.66 24.90
CA ASP A 470 19.76 -8.59 24.31
C ASP A 470 19.45 -8.45 22.82
N ASP A 471 19.16 -9.56 22.13
CA ASP A 471 18.71 -9.55 20.74
C ASP A 471 17.35 -8.83 20.59
N LEU A 472 16.43 -8.95 21.58
CA LEU A 472 15.20 -8.18 21.58
C LEU A 472 15.43 -6.67 21.71
N GLY A 473 16.48 -6.25 22.41
CA GLY A 473 16.91 -4.85 22.47
C GLY A 473 17.30 -4.29 21.09
N ARG A 474 17.87 -5.13 20.21
CA ARG A 474 18.20 -4.77 18.82
C ARG A 474 16.96 -4.65 17.92
N LEU A 475 15.82 -5.20 18.34
CA LEU A 475 14.53 -5.14 17.66
C LEU A 475 13.59 -4.09 18.27
N GLU A 476 14.10 -3.17 19.10
CA GLU A 476 13.29 -2.13 19.77
C GLU A 476 12.43 -1.35 18.77
N SER A 477 13.01 -0.88 17.67
CA SER A 477 12.29 -0.13 16.63
C SER A 477 11.13 -0.94 16.00
N LEU A 478 11.28 -2.25 15.83
CA LEU A 478 10.21 -3.12 15.36
C LEU A 478 9.05 -3.14 16.36
N PHE A 479 9.35 -3.30 17.65
CA PHE A 479 8.31 -3.39 18.69
C PHE A 479 7.63 -2.05 18.92
N GLU A 480 8.35 -0.94 18.83
CA GLU A 480 7.76 0.40 18.85
C GLU A 480 6.76 0.60 17.72
N GLU A 481 7.13 0.23 16.49
CA GLU A 481 6.23 0.34 15.34
C GLU A 481 5.07 -0.65 15.44
N ALA A 482 5.31 -1.89 15.91
CA ALA A 482 4.27 -2.88 16.16
C ALA A 482 3.24 -2.39 17.20
N CYS A 483 3.69 -1.69 18.24
CA CYS A 483 2.80 -1.04 19.22
C CYS A 483 1.92 0.03 18.57
N LYS A 484 2.48 0.88 17.72
CA LYS A 484 1.72 1.91 16.99
C LYS A 484 0.68 1.26 16.08
N TRP A 485 1.08 0.28 15.28
CA TRP A 485 0.17 -0.41 14.36
C TRP A 485 -0.94 -1.14 15.09
N SER A 486 -0.65 -1.81 16.20
CA SER A 486 -1.67 -2.53 16.97
C SER A 486 -2.73 -1.62 17.62
N SER A 487 -2.37 -0.37 17.96
CA SER A 487 -3.24 0.57 18.67
C SER A 487 -3.90 1.60 17.75
N ASP A 488 -3.15 2.17 16.82
CA ASP A 488 -3.50 3.41 16.15
C ASP A 488 -3.76 3.24 14.64
N ALA A 489 -3.44 2.06 14.06
CA ALA A 489 -3.67 1.82 12.64
C ALA A 489 -5.17 1.89 12.30
N PHE A 490 -5.47 2.52 11.17
CA PHE A 490 -6.83 2.59 10.64
C PHE A 490 -7.28 1.25 10.03
N LEU A 491 -6.33 0.54 9.39
CA LEU A 491 -6.60 -0.72 8.72
C LEU A 491 -6.41 -1.91 9.68
N ASP A 492 -7.31 -2.89 9.59
CA ASP A 492 -7.23 -4.10 10.43
C ASP A 492 -6.00 -4.95 10.11
N GLU A 493 -5.54 -4.95 8.85
CA GLU A 493 -4.31 -5.64 8.44
C GLU A 493 -3.08 -5.11 9.19
N ASP A 494 -2.92 -3.81 9.29
CA ASP A 494 -1.79 -3.20 10.01
C ASP A 494 -1.84 -3.58 11.49
N ARG A 495 -3.04 -3.58 12.09
CA ARG A 495 -3.23 -4.03 13.47
C ARG A 495 -2.86 -5.50 13.66
N LEU A 496 -3.26 -6.38 12.73
CA LEU A 496 -2.92 -7.80 12.77
C LEU A 496 -1.41 -8.02 12.69
N LEU A 497 -0.72 -7.27 11.83
CA LEU A 497 0.74 -7.32 11.71
C LEU A 497 1.43 -6.84 12.99
N GLY A 498 0.99 -5.72 13.54
CA GLY A 498 1.49 -5.22 14.82
C GLY A 498 1.30 -6.24 15.95
N LEU A 499 0.11 -6.84 16.05
CA LEU A 499 -0.18 -7.88 17.06
C LEU A 499 0.71 -9.12 16.89
N PHE A 500 0.97 -9.56 15.66
CA PHE A 500 1.86 -10.70 15.41
C PHE A 500 3.27 -10.47 15.97
N PHE A 501 3.89 -9.33 15.67
CA PHE A 501 5.24 -9.04 16.15
C PHE A 501 5.29 -8.83 17.67
N LEU A 502 4.23 -8.31 18.28
CA LEU A 502 4.14 -8.22 19.74
C LEU A 502 4.03 -9.61 20.38
N GLU A 503 3.26 -10.53 19.79
CA GLU A 503 3.18 -11.92 20.26
C GLU A 503 4.52 -12.67 20.06
N PHE A 504 5.22 -12.40 18.95
CA PHE A 504 6.58 -12.91 18.74
C PHE A 504 7.54 -12.45 19.85
N GLY A 505 7.60 -11.16 20.15
CA GLY A 505 8.43 -10.65 21.24
C GLY A 505 8.08 -11.28 22.60
N SER A 506 6.79 -11.39 22.88
CA SER A 506 6.29 -12.05 24.09
C SER A 506 6.69 -13.54 24.18
N ALA A 507 6.63 -14.28 23.06
CA ALA A 507 7.03 -15.68 23.01
C ALA A 507 8.54 -15.88 23.28
N VAL A 508 9.38 -15.00 22.75
CA VAL A 508 10.81 -15.01 23.04
C VAL A 508 11.07 -14.74 24.52
N GLU A 509 10.44 -13.72 25.09
CA GLU A 509 10.62 -13.36 26.50
C GLU A 509 10.19 -14.48 27.46
N GLN A 510 9.04 -15.11 27.25
CA GLN A 510 8.52 -16.20 28.11
C GLN A 510 9.51 -17.36 28.30
N ARG A 511 10.40 -17.59 27.33
CA ARG A 511 11.43 -18.65 27.43
C ARG A 511 12.49 -18.39 28.47
N PHE A 512 12.70 -17.13 28.87
CA PHE A 512 13.81 -16.78 29.78
C PHE A 512 13.40 -16.70 31.26
N LYS A 513 12.13 -17.06 31.63
CA LYS A 513 11.66 -17.06 33.03
C LYS A 513 12.12 -15.83 33.84
N VAL A 514 12.20 -14.68 33.21
CA VAL A 514 12.54 -13.40 33.87
C VAL A 514 11.36 -13.01 34.74
N ASP A 515 11.65 -12.42 35.90
CA ASP A 515 10.61 -11.95 36.85
C ASP A 515 9.54 -11.13 36.12
N GLU A 516 8.28 -11.56 36.23
CA GLU A 516 7.12 -10.96 35.53
C GLU A 516 7.05 -9.43 35.72
N THR A 517 7.56 -8.91 36.83
CA THR A 517 7.60 -7.48 37.13
C THR A 517 8.63 -6.73 36.29
N SER A 518 9.80 -7.31 36.03
CA SER A 518 10.87 -6.68 35.23
C SER A 518 10.57 -6.74 33.73
N MET A 519 9.93 -7.77 33.26
CA MET A 519 9.51 -7.96 31.85
C MET A 519 8.32 -7.07 31.50
N LYS A 520 7.27 -7.08 32.33
CA LYS A 520 6.19 -6.10 32.20
C LYS A 520 6.72 -4.67 32.09
N SER A 521 7.71 -4.32 32.88
CA SER A 521 8.25 -2.97 32.89
C SER A 521 9.08 -2.63 31.64
N ARG A 522 9.73 -3.61 30.97
CA ARG A 522 10.54 -3.39 29.75
C ARG A 522 9.64 -3.30 28.52
N PHE A 523 8.73 -4.26 28.35
CA PHE A 523 7.75 -4.24 27.26
C PHE A 523 6.77 -3.06 27.40
N MET A 524 6.45 -2.68 28.66
CA MET A 524 5.66 -1.50 28.97
C MET A 524 6.40 -0.20 28.70
N ARG A 525 7.70 -0.15 28.96
CA ARG A 525 8.53 1.02 28.56
C ARG A 525 8.58 1.17 27.04
N PHE A 526 8.70 0.08 26.29
CA PHE A 526 8.62 0.11 24.82
C PHE A 526 7.22 0.53 24.37
N ALA A 527 6.17 -0.03 24.94
CA ALA A 527 4.79 0.36 24.65
C ALA A 527 4.49 1.81 25.08
N ASP A 528 5.08 2.29 26.16
CA ASP A 528 4.90 3.65 26.68
C ASP A 528 5.75 4.65 25.90
N SER A 529 6.99 4.33 25.53
CA SER A 529 7.85 5.19 24.71
C SER A 529 7.33 5.28 23.26
N ALA A 530 6.86 4.17 22.69
CA ALA A 530 6.29 4.13 21.35
C ALA A 530 4.98 4.92 21.23
N ARG A 531 4.25 5.04 22.32
CA ARG A 531 2.95 5.73 22.32
C ARG A 531 3.05 7.22 22.59
N GLY A 532 4.19 7.71 23.13
CA GLY A 532 4.29 9.12 23.58
C GLY A 532 3.15 9.50 24.54
N LEU A 533 2.57 8.53 25.28
CA LEU A 533 1.20 8.61 25.74
C LEU A 533 1.12 7.81 27.02
N GLY A 534 1.11 8.54 28.12
CA GLY A 534 0.96 8.00 29.46
C GLY A 534 -0.03 6.82 29.55
N SER A 535 0.45 5.77 30.18
CA SER A 535 -0.31 4.65 30.76
C SER A 535 -1.35 3.94 29.88
N PHE A 536 -0.91 3.15 28.91
CA PHE A 536 -1.69 2.00 28.51
C PHE A 536 -1.35 0.85 29.48
N GLN A 537 -2.34 0.46 30.29
CA GLN A 537 -2.17 -0.69 31.16
C GLN A 537 -2.03 -1.93 30.28
N ALA A 538 -0.92 -2.65 30.43
CA ALA A 538 -0.59 -3.92 29.77
C ALA A 538 -1.58 -5.07 30.03
N GLN A 539 -2.74 -4.79 30.57
CA GLN A 539 -3.79 -5.78 30.85
C GLN A 539 -4.69 -6.12 29.67
N SER A 540 -4.54 -5.45 28.52
CA SER A 540 -5.36 -5.78 27.35
C SER A 540 -4.60 -5.68 26.04
N PHE A 541 -3.46 -6.35 25.90
CA PHE A 541 -3.12 -6.84 24.58
C PHE A 541 -4.26 -7.75 24.14
N THR A 542 -5.11 -7.28 23.24
CA THR A 542 -6.03 -8.18 22.56
C THR A 542 -5.13 -9.17 21.82
N ARG A 543 -5.06 -10.41 22.28
CA ARG A 543 -4.27 -11.43 21.59
C ARG A 543 -4.80 -11.56 20.17
N LEU A 544 -3.93 -11.80 19.23
CA LEU A 544 -4.26 -11.96 17.81
C LEU A 544 -5.46 -12.91 17.63
N LYS A 545 -5.49 -14.03 18.36
CA LYS A 545 -6.60 -15.01 18.35
C LYS A 545 -7.96 -14.41 18.74
N SER A 546 -8.01 -13.45 19.66
CA SER A 546 -9.23 -12.81 20.15
C SER A 546 -9.59 -11.52 19.42
N TYR A 547 -8.72 -11.02 18.54
CA TYR A 547 -8.98 -9.82 17.75
C TYR A 547 -10.19 -10.02 16.85
N LYS A 548 -11.08 -9.05 16.81
CA LYS A 548 -12.24 -9.04 15.90
C LYS A 548 -11.96 -8.11 14.73
N VAL A 549 -11.85 -8.68 13.55
CA VAL A 549 -11.73 -7.94 12.29
C VAL A 549 -13.01 -7.13 12.07
N ARG A 550 -12.88 -5.83 11.82
CA ARG A 550 -13.99 -4.87 11.73
C ARG A 550 -14.12 -4.22 10.34
N GLY A 551 -13.13 -4.42 9.45
CA GLY A 551 -12.99 -3.73 8.17
C GLY A 551 -14.03 -4.08 7.12
N TYR A 552 -14.07 -3.29 6.06
CA TYR A 552 -14.92 -3.49 4.88
C TYR A 552 -14.56 -4.75 4.08
N ASN A 553 -13.34 -5.28 4.26
CA ASN A 553 -12.81 -6.50 3.64
C ASN A 553 -12.59 -7.62 4.64
N SER A 554 -13.54 -7.80 5.54
CA SER A 554 -13.44 -8.73 6.66
C SER A 554 -12.98 -10.16 6.29
N GLU A 555 -13.13 -10.58 5.04
CA GLU A 555 -12.80 -11.94 4.59
C GLU A 555 -11.30 -12.14 4.36
N VAL A 556 -10.63 -11.21 3.64
CA VAL A 556 -9.18 -11.29 3.42
C VAL A 556 -8.41 -11.04 4.71
N GLU A 557 -8.83 -10.05 5.49
CA GLU A 557 -8.26 -9.75 6.79
C GLU A 557 -8.50 -10.90 7.79
N THR A 558 -9.65 -11.57 7.71
CA THR A 558 -9.93 -12.76 8.50
C THR A 558 -9.00 -13.93 8.12
N LEU A 559 -8.73 -14.13 6.84
CA LEU A 559 -7.76 -15.14 6.39
C LEU A 559 -6.35 -14.80 6.88
N LEU A 560 -5.92 -13.55 6.75
CA LEU A 560 -4.63 -13.07 7.27
C LEU A 560 -4.54 -13.33 8.79
N LYS A 561 -5.59 -13.00 9.54
CA LYS A 561 -5.67 -13.29 10.98
C LYS A 561 -5.48 -14.78 11.28
N HIS A 562 -6.15 -15.66 10.54
CA HIS A 562 -6.02 -17.09 10.76
C HIS A 562 -4.60 -17.60 10.48
N LEU A 563 -3.98 -17.15 9.39
CA LEU A 563 -2.60 -17.49 9.06
C LEU A 563 -1.62 -17.00 10.15
N LEU A 564 -1.75 -15.74 10.56
CA LEU A 564 -0.90 -15.20 11.61
C LEU A 564 -1.15 -15.88 12.97
N THR A 565 -2.38 -16.35 13.22
CA THR A 565 -2.69 -17.13 14.43
C THR A 565 -1.98 -18.48 14.40
N ASP A 566 -1.96 -19.18 13.25
CA ASP A 566 -1.19 -20.41 13.07
C ASP A 566 0.32 -20.14 13.33
N TYR A 567 0.87 -19.04 12.82
CA TYR A 567 2.28 -18.70 13.02
C TYR A 567 2.61 -18.40 14.49
N VAL A 568 1.72 -17.73 15.21
CA VAL A 568 1.86 -17.52 16.66
C VAL A 568 1.76 -18.84 17.42
N GLU A 569 0.92 -19.77 16.99
CA GLU A 569 0.83 -21.10 17.60
C GLU A 569 2.13 -21.88 17.43
N ILE A 570 2.83 -21.77 16.26
CA ILE A 570 4.14 -22.36 16.07
C ILE A 570 5.16 -21.80 17.06
N LEU A 571 5.11 -20.49 17.37
CA LEU A 571 5.97 -19.86 18.36
C LEU A 571 5.83 -20.45 19.78
N SER A 572 4.69 -21.07 20.09
CA SER A 572 4.42 -21.67 21.40
C SER A 572 5.02 -23.09 21.56
N PHE A 573 5.49 -23.71 20.46
CA PHE A 573 6.11 -25.03 20.54
C PHE A 573 7.53 -24.96 21.05
N ASP A 574 7.95 -25.94 21.82
CA ASP A 574 9.33 -26.03 22.34
C ASP A 574 10.37 -26.33 21.24
N THR A 575 9.93 -26.83 20.10
CA THR A 575 10.76 -27.15 18.94
C THR A 575 10.57 -26.12 17.82
N SER A 576 11.68 -25.73 17.17
CA SER A 576 11.64 -24.83 16.01
C SER A 576 11.03 -25.56 14.82
N LEU A 577 9.75 -25.36 14.57
CA LEU A 577 9.05 -25.86 13.41
C LEU A 577 8.96 -24.79 12.32
N PRO A 578 9.23 -25.14 11.04
CA PRO A 578 9.14 -24.17 9.97
C PRO A 578 7.68 -23.88 9.61
N ILE A 579 7.37 -22.63 9.23
CA ILE A 579 6.15 -22.29 8.52
C ILE A 579 6.17 -23.00 7.17
N LEU A 580 5.15 -23.82 6.90
CA LEU A 580 5.08 -24.65 5.68
C LEU A 580 4.90 -23.79 4.43
N SER A 581 4.08 -22.76 4.52
CA SER A 581 3.71 -21.88 3.40
C SER A 581 4.74 -20.80 3.07
N THR A 582 5.86 -20.71 3.81
CA THR A 582 6.91 -19.72 3.52
C THR A 582 7.42 -19.88 2.09
N PRO A 583 7.38 -18.82 1.27
CA PRO A 583 7.86 -18.89 -0.10
C PRO A 583 9.35 -19.26 -0.20
N THR A 584 9.69 -20.04 -1.19
CA THR A 584 11.07 -20.39 -1.57
C THR A 584 11.52 -19.67 -2.83
N HIS A 585 10.57 -19.29 -3.69
CA HIS A 585 10.80 -18.62 -4.97
C HIS A 585 9.71 -17.59 -5.22
N LYS A 586 10.04 -16.55 -6.01
CA LYS A 586 9.06 -15.54 -6.44
C LYS A 586 7.98 -16.16 -7.35
N PRO A 587 6.73 -15.60 -7.32
CA PRO A 587 6.25 -14.52 -6.45
C PRO A 587 5.85 -15.01 -5.04
N ALA A 588 5.57 -16.30 -4.86
CA ALA A 588 5.30 -16.96 -3.59
C ALA A 588 5.27 -18.49 -3.74
N TRP A 589 6.06 -19.04 -4.64
CA TRP A 589 6.16 -20.48 -4.81
C TRP A 589 6.84 -21.16 -3.63
N VAL A 590 6.35 -22.33 -3.28
CA VAL A 590 7.01 -23.27 -2.39
C VAL A 590 7.44 -24.48 -3.22
N ASN A 591 8.74 -24.69 -3.33
CA ASN A 591 9.27 -25.86 -4.04
C ASN A 591 8.79 -27.16 -3.37
N ALA A 592 8.34 -28.15 -4.16
CA ALA A 592 7.73 -29.38 -3.66
C ALA A 592 8.64 -30.17 -2.71
N GLU A 593 9.93 -30.32 -3.05
CA GLU A 593 10.89 -31.02 -2.20
C GLU A 593 11.09 -30.29 -0.88
N THR A 594 11.18 -28.93 -0.90
CA THR A 594 11.29 -28.13 0.33
C THR A 594 10.04 -28.24 1.20
N LEU A 595 8.84 -28.30 0.59
CA LEU A 595 7.59 -28.54 1.34
C LEU A 595 7.62 -29.91 2.03
N ILE A 596 8.04 -30.96 1.29
CA ILE A 596 8.18 -32.31 1.84
C ILE A 596 9.19 -32.33 2.99
N GLU A 597 10.32 -31.67 2.89
CA GLU A 597 11.31 -31.55 3.95
C GLU A 597 10.74 -30.81 5.19
N ARG A 598 9.96 -29.76 4.99
CA ARG A 598 9.28 -29.07 6.08
C ARG A 598 8.26 -29.96 6.77
N LEU A 599 7.41 -30.67 6.01
CA LEU A 599 6.45 -31.63 6.54
C LEU A 599 7.12 -32.76 7.33
N ALA A 600 8.29 -33.24 6.86
CA ALA A 600 9.06 -34.26 7.58
C ALA A 600 9.52 -33.75 8.96
N LYS A 601 9.88 -32.48 9.12
CA LYS A 601 10.23 -31.90 10.43
C LYS A 601 9.02 -31.89 11.37
N TRP A 602 7.82 -31.54 10.88
CA TRP A 602 6.60 -31.60 11.66
C TRP A 602 6.27 -33.02 12.09
N GLN A 603 6.40 -33.99 11.18
CA GLN A 603 6.19 -35.39 11.50
C GLN A 603 7.19 -35.95 12.52
N GLN A 604 8.48 -35.56 12.42
CA GLN A 604 9.52 -35.94 13.37
C GLN A 604 9.27 -35.37 14.76
N ALA A 605 8.73 -34.16 14.84
CA ALA A 605 8.32 -33.55 16.11
C ALA A 605 7.06 -34.16 16.72
N GLY A 606 6.34 -35.01 15.98
CA GLY A 606 5.08 -35.60 16.42
C GLY A 606 3.93 -34.58 16.54
N VAL A 607 4.06 -33.42 15.87
CA VAL A 607 3.06 -32.34 15.86
C VAL A 607 2.36 -32.30 14.52
N GLN A 608 1.06 -32.10 14.55
CA GLN A 608 0.28 -31.97 13.31
C GLN A 608 0.47 -30.58 12.70
N PRO A 609 0.58 -30.50 11.35
CA PRO A 609 0.56 -29.23 10.63
C PRO A 609 -0.70 -28.42 10.94
N LEU A 610 -0.54 -27.10 11.07
CA LEU A 610 -1.65 -26.20 11.35
C LEU A 610 -2.48 -25.94 10.10
N SER A 611 -3.78 -25.79 10.30
CA SER A 611 -4.79 -25.90 9.25
C SER A 611 -4.62 -24.89 8.12
N PHE A 612 -4.43 -23.60 8.43
CA PHE A 612 -4.32 -22.58 7.38
C PHE A 612 -2.94 -22.57 6.73
N ASP A 613 -1.89 -22.82 7.49
CA ASP A 613 -0.52 -22.87 6.97
C ASP A 613 -0.33 -24.02 5.98
N ILE A 614 -0.82 -25.24 6.31
CA ILE A 614 -0.71 -26.38 5.37
C ILE A 614 -1.56 -26.15 4.12
N GLN A 615 -2.78 -25.63 4.23
CA GLN A 615 -3.62 -25.34 3.07
C GLN A 615 -2.94 -24.36 2.12
N LEU A 616 -2.38 -23.27 2.66
CA LEU A 616 -1.65 -22.28 1.87
C LEU A 616 -0.38 -22.86 1.25
N ALA A 617 0.34 -23.73 1.98
CA ALA A 617 1.52 -24.42 1.46
C ALA A 617 1.20 -25.33 0.26
N LEU A 618 0.09 -26.06 0.32
CA LEU A 618 -0.38 -26.89 -0.80
C LEU A 618 -0.75 -26.03 -2.03
N LEU A 619 -1.40 -24.88 -1.83
CA LEU A 619 -1.74 -23.94 -2.89
C LEU A 619 -0.54 -23.28 -3.57
N ARG A 620 0.57 -23.18 -2.84
CA ARG A 620 1.84 -22.61 -3.32
C ARG A 620 2.80 -23.66 -3.86
N CYS A 621 2.47 -24.94 -3.73
CA CYS A 621 3.37 -26.02 -4.11
C CYS A 621 3.66 -26.04 -5.62
N ALA A 622 4.91 -25.71 -5.96
CA ALA A 622 5.43 -25.79 -7.32
C ALA A 622 6.08 -27.16 -7.55
N VAL A 623 5.57 -27.88 -8.54
CA VAL A 623 6.07 -29.20 -8.93
C VAL A 623 6.67 -29.09 -10.33
N ASP A 624 7.98 -28.89 -10.41
CA ASP A 624 8.71 -28.83 -11.70
C ASP A 624 9.31 -30.18 -12.08
N ASP A 625 9.67 -31.03 -11.09
CA ASP A 625 10.09 -32.43 -11.27
C ASP A 625 9.27 -33.36 -10.36
N VAL A 626 8.24 -33.97 -10.96
CA VAL A 626 7.35 -34.89 -10.25
C VAL A 626 8.12 -36.10 -9.71
N SER A 627 9.08 -36.64 -10.49
CA SER A 627 9.82 -37.85 -10.12
C SER A 627 10.73 -37.61 -8.91
N ALA A 628 11.41 -36.46 -8.87
CA ALA A 628 12.23 -36.07 -7.75
C ALA A 628 11.39 -35.84 -6.47
N ALA A 629 10.24 -35.13 -6.60
CA ALA A 629 9.31 -34.90 -5.51
C ALA A 629 8.73 -36.21 -4.93
N LEU A 630 8.31 -37.14 -5.79
CA LEU A 630 7.81 -38.46 -5.36
C LEU A 630 8.87 -39.27 -4.61
N LYS A 631 10.11 -39.30 -5.13
CA LYS A 631 11.25 -39.95 -4.45
C LYS A 631 11.54 -39.32 -3.09
N CYS A 632 11.49 -38.00 -3.01
CA CYS A 632 11.67 -37.26 -1.77
C CYS A 632 10.57 -37.58 -0.75
N ALA A 633 9.29 -37.55 -1.17
CA ALA A 633 8.14 -37.87 -0.33
C ALA A 633 8.23 -39.28 0.28
N ARG A 634 8.51 -40.29 -0.55
CA ARG A 634 8.65 -41.68 -0.08
C ARG A 634 9.82 -41.88 0.88
N LYS A 635 10.89 -41.08 0.71
CA LYS A 635 12.08 -41.17 1.58
C LYS A 635 11.82 -40.53 2.97
N LEU A 636 11.11 -39.40 3.00
CA LEU A 636 11.02 -38.55 4.18
C LEU A 636 9.71 -38.66 4.95
N LEU A 637 8.60 -38.95 4.27
CA LEU A 637 7.27 -38.93 4.87
C LEU A 637 6.74 -40.35 5.10
N LYS A 638 5.79 -40.47 6.05
CA LYS A 638 5.07 -41.71 6.37
C LYS A 638 3.59 -41.39 6.66
N GLY A 639 2.74 -42.43 6.58
CA GLY A 639 1.33 -42.34 6.94
C GLY A 639 0.56 -41.30 6.13
N GLU A 640 -0.33 -40.56 6.80
CA GLU A 640 -1.26 -39.62 6.16
C GLU A 640 -0.58 -38.51 5.34
N LEU A 641 0.55 -37.96 5.83
CA LEU A 641 1.30 -36.95 5.10
C LEU A 641 1.94 -37.48 3.81
N LEU A 642 2.41 -38.73 3.81
CA LEU A 642 2.92 -39.35 2.58
C LEU A 642 1.81 -39.46 1.55
N HIS A 643 0.66 -40.04 1.93
CA HIS A 643 -0.47 -40.23 1.01
C HIS A 643 -1.01 -38.87 0.50
N LEU A 644 -1.08 -37.86 1.35
CA LEU A 644 -1.47 -36.50 0.95
C LEU A 644 -0.56 -35.96 -0.17
N MET A 645 0.76 -36.12 0.00
CA MET A 645 1.71 -35.66 -1.03
C MET A 645 1.69 -36.53 -2.29
N LEU A 646 1.54 -37.85 -2.19
CA LEU A 646 1.40 -38.75 -3.35
C LEU A 646 0.14 -38.40 -4.17
N TYR A 647 -0.96 -38.07 -3.46
CA TYR A 647 -2.20 -37.61 -4.08
C TYR A 647 -2.02 -36.25 -4.79
N LEU A 648 -1.40 -35.29 -4.12
CA LEU A 648 -1.13 -33.96 -4.69
C LEU A 648 -0.21 -34.00 -5.92
N LEU A 649 0.77 -34.92 -5.91
CA LEU A 649 1.72 -35.15 -7.00
C LEU A 649 1.14 -36.01 -8.14
N GLY A 650 -0.10 -36.53 -7.99
CA GLY A 650 -0.83 -37.22 -9.03
C GLY A 650 -0.53 -38.72 -9.14
N GLU A 651 0.25 -39.32 -8.23
CA GLU A 651 0.48 -40.78 -8.21
C GLU A 651 -0.74 -41.53 -7.68
N GLU A 652 -1.32 -41.06 -6.58
CA GLU A 652 -2.58 -41.59 -6.07
C GLU A 652 -3.76 -40.88 -6.72
N LYS A 653 -4.71 -41.68 -7.24
CA LYS A 653 -5.88 -41.14 -7.97
C LYS A 653 -7.01 -40.78 -7.02
N GLU A 654 -7.18 -41.51 -5.94
CA GLU A 654 -8.24 -41.32 -4.96
C GLU A 654 -7.67 -40.87 -3.62
N PRO A 655 -8.35 -39.97 -2.92
CA PRO A 655 -7.92 -39.54 -1.60
C PRO A 655 -8.08 -40.69 -0.60
N VAL A 656 -7.09 -40.88 0.24
CA VAL A 656 -7.21 -41.77 1.40
C VAL A 656 -8.16 -41.06 2.39
N LYS A 657 -9.01 -41.84 3.10
CA LYS A 657 -9.86 -41.25 4.15
C LYS A 657 -8.99 -40.48 5.16
N PRO A 658 -9.22 -39.19 5.31
CA PRO A 658 -8.43 -38.40 6.25
C PRO A 658 -8.67 -38.92 7.68
N VAL A 659 -7.62 -39.02 8.47
CA VAL A 659 -7.67 -39.39 9.88
C VAL A 659 -7.62 -38.13 10.75
N THR A 660 -6.79 -37.15 10.32
CA THR A 660 -6.49 -35.97 11.14
C THR A 660 -6.38 -34.68 10.35
N LEU A 661 -6.15 -34.72 9.04
CA LEU A 661 -5.86 -33.54 8.18
C LEU A 661 -7.01 -33.25 7.21
N ASP A 662 -8.26 -33.24 7.67
CA ASP A 662 -9.46 -33.06 6.84
C ASP A 662 -9.39 -31.85 5.92
N THR A 663 -8.92 -30.70 6.46
CA THR A 663 -8.85 -29.45 5.70
C THR A 663 -7.76 -29.49 4.61
N ALA A 664 -6.61 -30.13 4.88
CA ALA A 664 -5.56 -30.32 3.91
C ALA A 664 -5.99 -31.26 2.77
N TRP A 665 -6.71 -32.34 3.07
CA TRP A 665 -7.26 -33.25 2.08
C TRP A 665 -8.31 -32.57 1.21
N THR A 666 -9.25 -31.85 1.83
CA THR A 666 -10.24 -31.05 1.08
C THR A 666 -9.53 -30.07 0.14
N GLN A 667 -8.48 -29.42 0.61
CA GLN A 667 -7.71 -28.48 -0.19
C GLN A 667 -6.97 -29.20 -1.35
N ALA A 668 -6.37 -30.37 -1.10
CA ALA A 668 -5.69 -31.15 -2.14
C ALA A 668 -6.67 -31.64 -3.23
N GLN A 669 -7.87 -32.05 -2.86
CA GLN A 669 -8.94 -32.42 -3.80
C GLN A 669 -9.33 -31.23 -4.69
N LEU A 670 -9.59 -30.07 -4.10
CA LEU A 670 -9.92 -28.85 -4.83
C LEU A 670 -8.80 -28.43 -5.80
N ILE A 671 -7.53 -28.59 -5.38
CA ILE A 671 -6.37 -28.32 -6.24
C ILE A 671 -6.38 -29.26 -7.44
N LYS A 672 -6.63 -30.55 -7.23
CA LYS A 672 -6.66 -31.55 -8.30
C LYS A 672 -7.80 -31.28 -9.27
N GLU A 673 -9.02 -31.07 -8.77
CA GLU A 673 -10.19 -30.73 -9.59
C GLU A 673 -9.94 -29.44 -10.40
N ALA A 674 -9.35 -28.41 -9.79
CA ALA A 674 -9.02 -27.18 -10.47
C ALA A 674 -7.98 -27.41 -11.59
N ARG A 675 -6.94 -28.22 -11.36
CA ARG A 675 -5.95 -28.59 -12.38
C ARG A 675 -6.60 -29.32 -13.55
N GLU A 676 -7.46 -30.29 -13.28
CA GLU A 676 -8.18 -31.06 -14.30
C GLU A 676 -9.13 -30.15 -15.10
N SER A 677 -9.86 -29.25 -14.45
CA SER A 677 -10.81 -28.35 -15.11
C SER A 677 -10.15 -27.26 -15.94
N ILE A 678 -8.99 -26.75 -15.51
CA ILE A 678 -8.25 -25.72 -16.22
C ILE A 678 -7.45 -26.29 -17.40
N HIS A 679 -6.98 -27.54 -17.31
CA HIS A 679 -6.21 -28.20 -18.36
C HIS A 679 -7.08 -28.98 -19.34
N GLY A 680 -8.30 -29.38 -18.95
CA GLY A 680 -9.18 -30.19 -19.79
C GLY A 680 -9.94 -29.41 -20.85
N ASP A 681 -10.21 -28.12 -20.62
CA ASP A 681 -11.01 -27.27 -21.53
C ASP A 681 -10.26 -25.98 -21.85
N LEU A 682 -9.19 -26.13 -22.63
CA LEU A 682 -8.38 -25.04 -23.17
C LEU A 682 -9.03 -24.34 -24.36
N SER A 683 -10.10 -24.94 -24.91
CA SER A 683 -10.93 -24.32 -25.93
C SER A 683 -11.96 -23.36 -25.32
N PHE A 684 -11.48 -22.35 -24.65
CA PHE A 684 -12.31 -21.20 -24.31
C PHE A 684 -12.76 -20.55 -25.62
N ASP A 685 -14.01 -20.73 -26.00
CA ASP A 685 -14.61 -19.96 -27.09
C ASP A 685 -14.91 -18.57 -26.55
N LEU A 686 -13.85 -17.76 -26.42
CA LEU A 686 -13.89 -16.39 -25.93
C LEU A 686 -14.87 -15.51 -26.69
N THR A 687 -15.21 -15.89 -27.93
CA THR A 687 -16.16 -15.15 -28.77
C THR A 687 -17.60 -15.29 -28.29
N LYS A 688 -17.95 -16.36 -27.59
CA LYS A 688 -19.30 -16.60 -27.06
C LYS A 688 -19.47 -16.11 -25.63
N GLU A 689 -18.39 -15.92 -24.88
CA GLU A 689 -18.44 -15.66 -23.46
C GLU A 689 -18.03 -14.24 -23.05
N LEU A 690 -17.46 -13.46 -23.97
CA LEU A 690 -17.16 -12.02 -23.77
C LEU A 690 -18.39 -11.17 -24.08
N ASN A 691 -19.20 -10.88 -23.07
CA ASN A 691 -20.22 -9.83 -23.16
C ASN A 691 -19.61 -8.46 -22.88
N ILE A 692 -19.57 -7.64 -23.92
CA ILE A 692 -19.07 -6.27 -23.82
C ILE A 692 -20.25 -5.34 -23.53
N ILE A 693 -20.30 -4.79 -22.34
CA ILE A 693 -21.37 -3.87 -21.92
C ILE A 693 -20.80 -2.46 -21.81
N THR A 694 -21.43 -1.54 -22.53
CA THR A 694 -21.22 -0.11 -22.33
C THR A 694 -22.15 0.37 -21.22
N LYS A 695 -21.60 0.81 -20.10
CA LYS A 695 -22.35 1.39 -18.98
C LYS A 695 -22.15 2.88 -18.91
N VAL A 696 -23.27 3.60 -18.72
CA VAL A 696 -23.25 5.01 -18.32
C VAL A 696 -23.16 5.03 -16.81
N ASN A 697 -22.01 5.41 -16.27
CA ASN A 697 -21.88 5.66 -14.84
C ASN A 697 -22.06 7.15 -14.55
N ARG A 698 -22.80 7.47 -13.48
CA ARG A 698 -22.69 8.80 -12.87
C ARG A 698 -21.32 8.84 -12.21
N GLU A 699 -20.41 9.64 -12.74
CA GLU A 699 -19.30 10.05 -11.92
C GLU A 699 -19.84 10.78 -10.69
N TRP A 700 -19.26 10.47 -9.55
CA TRP A 700 -19.37 11.33 -8.38
C TRP A 700 -18.99 12.72 -8.83
N VAL A 701 -19.96 13.64 -8.80
CA VAL A 701 -19.78 15.01 -9.20
C VAL A 701 -18.60 15.55 -8.44
N ASP A 702 -17.47 15.77 -9.11
CA ASP A 702 -16.44 16.66 -8.59
C ASP A 702 -17.15 17.97 -8.24
N TYR A 703 -17.26 18.23 -6.95
CA TYR A 703 -17.98 19.39 -6.45
C TYR A 703 -17.42 20.65 -7.10
N GLY A 704 -17.98 21.09 -8.20
CA GLY A 704 -17.65 22.33 -8.87
C GLY A 704 -17.54 22.29 -10.40
N LYS A 705 -17.33 21.14 -11.02
CA LYS A 705 -17.27 21.02 -12.48
C LYS A 705 -18.52 20.35 -13.02
N LYS A 706 -19.42 21.12 -13.59
CA LYS A 706 -20.63 20.72 -14.32
C LYS A 706 -21.48 19.64 -13.62
N PRO A 707 -22.53 20.01 -12.91
CA PRO A 707 -23.48 19.04 -12.38
C PRO A 707 -24.06 18.22 -13.52
N ASN A 708 -24.09 16.88 -13.36
CA ASN A 708 -24.60 15.88 -14.30
C ASN A 708 -23.66 15.49 -15.46
N CYS A 709 -22.33 15.45 -15.29
CA CYS A 709 -21.44 14.75 -16.21
C CYS A 709 -21.59 13.24 -16.04
N TYR A 710 -21.92 12.57 -17.15
CA TYR A 710 -21.93 11.10 -17.23
C TYR A 710 -20.76 10.67 -18.11
N ASP A 711 -19.88 9.80 -17.61
CA ASP A 711 -18.93 9.11 -18.44
C ASP A 711 -19.49 7.77 -18.92
N VAL A 712 -19.29 7.49 -20.20
CA VAL A 712 -19.64 6.20 -20.81
C VAL A 712 -18.43 5.28 -20.63
N PHE A 713 -18.57 4.25 -19.80
CA PHE A 713 -17.55 3.24 -19.61
C PHE A 713 -17.86 2.01 -20.44
N SER A 714 -16.86 1.56 -21.19
CA SER A 714 -16.90 0.25 -21.80
C SER A 714 -16.18 -0.73 -20.87
N ARG A 715 -16.85 -1.80 -20.51
CA ARG A 715 -16.36 -2.81 -19.58
C ARG A 715 -16.43 -4.19 -20.22
N VAL A 716 -15.40 -5.01 -19.97
CA VAL A 716 -15.47 -6.44 -20.22
C VAL A 716 -16.34 -7.08 -19.14
N VAL A 717 -17.44 -7.72 -19.55
CA VAL A 717 -18.32 -8.46 -18.64
C VAL A 717 -18.09 -9.94 -18.89
N LEU A 718 -17.71 -10.64 -17.83
CA LEU A 718 -17.35 -12.06 -17.83
C LEU A 718 -18.40 -12.88 -17.05
N ASP A 719 -19.68 -12.60 -17.23
CA ASP A 719 -20.74 -13.14 -16.38
C ASP A 719 -20.67 -14.67 -16.22
N ASN A 720 -20.55 -15.41 -17.30
CA ASN A 720 -20.53 -16.86 -17.24
C ASN A 720 -19.23 -17.42 -16.69
N ILE A 721 -18.09 -16.86 -17.08
CA ILE A 721 -16.76 -17.28 -16.63
C ILE A 721 -16.56 -16.94 -15.16
N PHE A 722 -16.94 -15.73 -14.77
CA PHE A 722 -16.82 -15.27 -13.38
C PHE A 722 -17.60 -16.17 -12.43
N PHE A 723 -18.87 -16.49 -12.76
CA PHE A 723 -19.67 -17.38 -11.92
C PHE A 723 -19.16 -18.82 -11.90
N ALA A 724 -18.68 -19.35 -13.02
CA ALA A 724 -18.11 -20.69 -13.10
C ALA A 724 -16.82 -20.79 -12.26
N LEU A 725 -15.94 -19.79 -12.37
CA LEU A 725 -14.72 -19.73 -11.58
C LEU A 725 -15.01 -19.49 -10.10
N ARG A 726 -15.98 -18.66 -9.78
CA ARG A 726 -16.41 -18.38 -8.41
C ARG A 726 -16.96 -19.61 -7.68
N LYS A 727 -17.70 -20.49 -8.37
CA LYS A 727 -18.21 -21.73 -7.78
C LYS A 727 -17.13 -22.77 -7.48
N LYS A 728 -15.98 -22.69 -8.16
CA LYS A 728 -14.83 -23.60 -7.98
C LYS A 728 -13.74 -23.04 -7.06
N GLN A 729 -14.06 -22.07 -6.20
CA GLN A 729 -13.08 -21.40 -5.35
C GLN A 729 -12.45 -22.32 -4.31
N LEU A 730 -11.15 -22.22 -4.20
CA LEU A 730 -10.33 -22.93 -3.21
C LEU A 730 -10.52 -22.33 -1.79
N PHE A 731 -10.76 -21.02 -1.71
CA PHE A 731 -11.25 -20.33 -0.52
C PHE A 731 -12.46 -19.48 -0.94
N GLN A 732 -13.65 -19.82 -0.50
CA GLN A 732 -14.91 -19.25 -0.97
C GLN A 732 -14.99 -17.73 -0.86
N ASN A 733 -14.25 -17.15 0.06
CA ASN A 733 -14.38 -15.74 0.45
C ASN A 733 -13.23 -14.85 -0.06
N PHE A 734 -12.24 -15.44 -0.75
CA PHE A 734 -11.00 -14.73 -1.10
C PHE A 734 -11.11 -13.77 -2.28
N ILE A 735 -12.22 -13.71 -2.97
CA ILE A 735 -12.33 -13.03 -4.28
C ILE A 735 -12.93 -11.63 -4.19
N ASP A 736 -13.46 -11.21 -3.05
CA ASP A 736 -13.91 -9.82 -2.92
C ASP A 736 -12.72 -8.92 -2.58
N ILE A 737 -12.08 -8.41 -3.65
CA ILE A 737 -10.95 -7.47 -3.55
C ILE A 737 -11.40 -6.00 -3.49
N ARG A 738 -12.72 -5.74 -3.48
CA ARG A 738 -13.27 -4.38 -3.38
C ARG A 738 -12.98 -3.83 -2.00
N GLY A 739 -12.49 -2.60 -1.95
CA GLY A 739 -12.16 -1.90 -0.70
C GLY A 739 -10.78 -2.26 -0.12
N ILE A 740 -9.93 -3.03 -0.82
CA ILE A 740 -8.52 -3.16 -0.47
C ILE A 740 -7.79 -1.90 -0.97
N TRP A 741 -7.41 -1.05 -0.03
CA TRP A 741 -6.74 0.23 -0.28
C TRP A 741 -5.22 0.15 -0.06
N SER A 742 -4.77 -0.86 0.68
CA SER A 742 -3.36 -1.06 0.99
C SER A 742 -2.62 -1.71 -0.17
N HIS A 743 -1.53 -1.09 -0.61
CA HIS A 743 -0.62 -1.65 -1.61
C HIS A 743 -0.04 -2.99 -1.17
N TYR A 744 0.28 -3.12 0.12
CA TYR A 744 0.79 -4.34 0.71
C TYR A 744 -0.22 -5.49 0.60
N LEU A 745 -1.47 -5.26 1.03
CA LEU A 745 -2.49 -6.29 0.99
C LEU A 745 -2.83 -6.69 -0.45
N ALA A 746 -2.88 -5.74 -1.38
CA ALA A 746 -3.08 -6.03 -2.79
C ALA A 746 -1.97 -6.91 -3.38
N GLN A 747 -0.69 -6.61 -3.10
CA GLN A 747 0.44 -7.46 -3.50
C GLN A 747 0.37 -8.85 -2.87
N THR A 748 0.01 -8.91 -1.58
CA THR A 748 -0.15 -10.18 -0.86
C THR A 748 -1.23 -11.04 -1.50
N VAL A 749 -2.39 -10.47 -1.78
CA VAL A 749 -3.53 -11.16 -2.40
C VAL A 749 -3.18 -11.71 -3.79
N VAL A 750 -2.52 -10.90 -4.62
CA VAL A 750 -2.11 -11.32 -5.97
C VAL A 750 -1.14 -12.50 -5.91
N SER A 751 -0.26 -12.55 -4.92
CA SER A 751 0.73 -13.61 -4.77
C SER A 751 0.28 -14.82 -3.94
N PHE A 752 -0.91 -14.81 -3.34
CA PHE A 752 -1.33 -15.89 -2.45
C PHE A 752 -1.44 -17.24 -3.14
N PHE A 753 -1.97 -17.27 -4.37
CA PHE A 753 -2.27 -18.51 -5.07
C PHE A 753 -1.59 -18.57 -6.44
N PRO A 754 -0.25 -18.65 -6.49
CA PRO A 754 0.46 -18.62 -7.76
C PRO A 754 0.10 -19.80 -8.68
N ALA A 755 -0.34 -20.93 -8.12
CA ALA A 755 -0.78 -22.08 -8.92
C ALA A 755 -2.14 -21.89 -9.60
N PHE A 756 -3.01 -20.99 -9.08
CA PHE A 756 -4.39 -20.81 -9.53
C PHE A 756 -4.77 -19.33 -9.64
N PRO A 757 -4.12 -18.57 -10.52
CA PRO A 757 -4.35 -17.12 -10.62
C PRO A 757 -5.70 -16.79 -11.28
N ALA A 758 -6.30 -17.69 -12.06
CA ALA A 758 -7.48 -17.42 -12.88
C ALA A 758 -8.68 -16.82 -12.11
N PRO A 759 -9.08 -17.31 -10.91
CA PRO A 759 -10.19 -16.70 -10.17
C PRO A 759 -9.93 -15.24 -9.78
N LEU A 760 -8.71 -14.93 -9.33
CA LEU A 760 -8.33 -13.56 -8.97
C LEU A 760 -8.30 -12.64 -10.18
N PHE A 761 -7.71 -13.09 -11.29
CA PHE A 761 -7.66 -12.29 -12.52
C PHE A 761 -9.04 -12.06 -13.14
N SER A 762 -9.94 -13.03 -13.00
CA SER A 762 -11.36 -12.84 -13.32
C SER A 762 -11.98 -11.72 -12.50
N THR A 763 -11.70 -11.67 -11.21
CA THR A 763 -12.19 -10.62 -10.30
C THR A 763 -11.55 -9.26 -10.60
N ILE A 764 -10.26 -9.22 -10.89
CA ILE A 764 -9.58 -7.98 -11.31
C ILE A 764 -10.22 -7.42 -12.57
N LEU A 765 -10.43 -8.24 -13.60
CA LEU A 765 -11.10 -7.82 -14.83
C LEU A 765 -12.54 -7.39 -14.59
N HIS A 766 -13.30 -8.10 -13.75
CA HIS A 766 -14.67 -7.75 -13.45
C HIS A 766 -14.80 -6.40 -12.73
N ASN A 767 -13.95 -6.14 -11.76
CA ASN A 767 -14.02 -4.91 -10.95
C ASN A 767 -13.32 -3.73 -11.61
N TYR A 768 -12.18 -3.96 -12.26
CA TYR A 768 -11.25 -2.93 -12.73
C TYR A 768 -10.99 -2.97 -14.25
N GLY A 769 -11.60 -3.91 -15.00
CA GLY A 769 -11.47 -4.05 -16.46
C GLY A 769 -12.21 -2.96 -17.23
N VAL A 770 -11.95 -1.69 -16.95
CA VAL A 770 -12.60 -0.53 -17.58
C VAL A 770 -11.64 0.10 -18.58
N PHE A 771 -12.13 0.38 -19.81
CA PHE A 771 -11.32 0.95 -20.89
C PHE A 771 -11.22 2.49 -20.90
N SER A 772 -11.84 3.16 -19.95
CA SER A 772 -11.72 4.61 -19.74
C SER A 772 -10.36 4.99 -19.10
N ASN A 773 -10.11 6.30 -18.93
CA ASN A 773 -9.01 6.77 -18.11
C ASN A 773 -9.26 6.35 -16.66
N ALA A 774 -8.65 5.23 -16.27
CA ALA A 774 -8.88 4.57 -15.00
C ALA A 774 -8.39 5.42 -13.82
N HIS A 775 -9.09 5.31 -12.69
CA HIS A 775 -8.62 5.83 -11.41
C HIS A 775 -7.29 5.16 -11.00
N ALA A 776 -6.55 5.79 -10.10
CA ALA A 776 -5.25 5.28 -9.64
C ALA A 776 -5.32 3.85 -9.07
N ASP A 777 -6.44 3.51 -8.40
CA ASP A 777 -6.67 2.20 -7.80
C ASP A 777 -6.83 1.08 -8.84
N ASP A 778 -7.48 1.38 -9.97
CA ASP A 778 -7.61 0.43 -11.09
C ASP A 778 -6.23 0.09 -11.66
N LYS A 779 -5.35 1.09 -11.76
CA LYS A 779 -3.97 0.93 -12.23
C LYS A 779 -3.13 0.07 -11.29
N MET A 780 -3.34 0.18 -9.99
CA MET A 780 -2.65 -0.61 -8.97
C MET A 780 -2.86 -2.12 -9.20
N TRP A 781 -4.10 -2.57 -9.31
CA TRP A 781 -4.43 -3.98 -9.50
C TRP A 781 -3.92 -4.55 -10.82
N VAL A 782 -4.02 -3.78 -11.90
CA VAL A 782 -3.50 -4.16 -13.21
C VAL A 782 -1.97 -4.26 -13.18
N GLY A 783 -1.30 -3.30 -12.54
CA GLY A 783 0.15 -3.30 -12.38
C GLY A 783 0.66 -4.51 -11.61
N TYR A 784 0.05 -4.81 -10.45
CA TYR A 784 0.43 -5.99 -9.65
C TYR A 784 0.11 -7.30 -10.34
N GLY A 785 -1.04 -7.39 -11.03
CA GLY A 785 -1.39 -8.58 -11.80
C GLY A 785 -0.37 -8.86 -12.91
N LEU A 786 0.07 -7.84 -13.64
CA LEU A 786 1.04 -7.99 -14.72
C LEU A 786 2.44 -8.35 -14.18
N ALA A 787 2.90 -7.69 -13.11
CA ALA A 787 4.14 -8.02 -12.43
C ALA A 787 4.12 -9.48 -11.90
N PHE A 788 3.00 -9.90 -11.33
CA PHE A 788 2.81 -11.28 -10.90
C PHE A 788 2.96 -12.27 -12.07
N LEU A 789 2.35 -12.01 -13.23
CA LEU A 789 2.46 -12.90 -14.38
C LEU A 789 3.90 -13.05 -14.89
N HIS A 790 4.70 -11.99 -14.86
CA HIS A 790 6.13 -12.08 -15.17
C HIS A 790 6.88 -13.01 -14.19
N GLU A 791 6.62 -12.85 -12.90
CA GLU A 791 7.34 -13.59 -11.86
C GLU A 791 6.82 -15.03 -11.67
N ALA A 792 5.51 -15.25 -11.81
CA ALA A 792 4.87 -16.52 -11.46
C ALA A 792 5.21 -17.65 -12.43
N ARG A 793 5.64 -17.34 -13.64
CA ARG A 793 5.99 -18.35 -14.65
C ARG A 793 4.89 -19.41 -14.83
N VAL A 794 3.66 -18.92 -14.95
CA VAL A 794 2.48 -19.72 -15.25
C VAL A 794 2.13 -19.63 -16.73
N PRO A 795 1.47 -20.66 -17.30
CA PRO A 795 0.97 -20.57 -18.67
C PRO A 795 -0.08 -19.46 -18.79
N VAL A 796 0.02 -18.63 -19.83
CA VAL A 796 -0.95 -17.56 -20.11
C VAL A 796 -2.02 -18.11 -21.06
N ARG A 797 -3.15 -18.49 -20.49
CA ARG A 797 -4.28 -19.10 -21.22
C ARG A 797 -5.62 -18.67 -20.62
N GLY A 798 -6.70 -18.78 -21.36
CA GLY A 798 -8.05 -18.46 -20.91
C GLY A 798 -8.14 -17.02 -20.40
N ILE A 799 -8.60 -16.83 -19.16
CA ILE A 799 -8.79 -15.50 -18.55
C ILE A 799 -7.49 -14.69 -18.44
N LEU A 800 -6.34 -15.34 -18.33
CA LEU A 800 -5.05 -14.66 -18.32
C LEU A 800 -4.72 -14.06 -19.69
N SER A 801 -5.11 -14.71 -20.79
CA SER A 801 -5.00 -14.15 -22.15
C SER A 801 -5.88 -12.89 -22.29
N VAL A 802 -7.09 -12.90 -21.72
CA VAL A 802 -7.98 -11.72 -21.69
C VAL A 802 -7.33 -10.59 -20.90
N PHE A 803 -6.72 -10.89 -19.75
CA PHE A 803 -6.04 -9.90 -18.94
C PHE A 803 -4.83 -9.28 -19.66
N VAL A 804 -4.01 -10.10 -20.32
CA VAL A 804 -2.87 -9.62 -21.11
C VAL A 804 -3.33 -8.76 -22.28
N ALA A 805 -4.36 -9.17 -23.02
CA ALA A 805 -4.96 -8.37 -24.09
C ALA A 805 -5.51 -7.04 -23.55
N TYR A 806 -6.16 -7.05 -22.39
CA TYR A 806 -6.60 -5.83 -21.69
C TYR A 806 -5.43 -4.90 -21.36
N CYS A 807 -4.32 -5.44 -20.83
CA CYS A 807 -3.09 -4.68 -20.57
C CYS A 807 -2.49 -4.09 -21.87
N MET A 808 -2.50 -4.82 -22.97
CA MET A 808 -2.05 -4.32 -24.29
C MET A 808 -2.94 -3.22 -24.85
N ALA A 809 -4.23 -3.20 -24.50
CA ALA A 809 -5.18 -2.16 -24.86
C ALA A 809 -5.15 -0.93 -23.91
N SER A 810 -4.37 -0.98 -22.84
CA SER A 810 -4.28 0.06 -21.80
C SER A 810 -3.93 1.46 -22.35
N SER A 811 -4.40 2.50 -21.68
CA SER A 811 -3.97 3.88 -21.94
C SER A 811 -2.50 4.14 -21.57
N GLU A 812 -1.98 3.37 -20.60
CA GLU A 812 -0.60 3.50 -20.10
C GLU A 812 0.41 2.78 -21.01
N ALA A 813 1.43 3.50 -21.47
CA ALA A 813 2.45 2.94 -22.37
C ALA A 813 3.27 1.84 -21.69
N THR A 814 3.65 2.03 -20.43
CA THR A 814 4.43 1.06 -19.65
C THR A 814 3.68 -0.27 -19.48
N THR A 815 2.39 -0.23 -19.22
CA THR A 815 1.54 -1.43 -19.12
C THR A 815 1.49 -2.19 -20.45
N ARG A 816 1.35 -1.48 -21.59
CA ARG A 816 1.34 -2.11 -22.92
C ARG A 816 2.67 -2.77 -23.24
N VAL A 817 3.79 -2.08 -22.95
CA VAL A 817 5.14 -2.59 -23.19
C VAL A 817 5.39 -3.84 -22.35
N SER A 818 5.09 -3.80 -21.05
CA SER A 818 5.28 -4.95 -20.17
C SER A 818 4.41 -6.15 -20.59
N ALA A 819 3.18 -5.92 -21.05
CA ALA A 819 2.31 -7.00 -21.54
C ALA A 819 2.87 -7.69 -22.78
N ILE A 820 3.45 -6.94 -23.74
CA ILE A 820 4.02 -7.55 -24.94
C ILE A 820 5.37 -8.20 -24.67
N GLU A 821 6.17 -7.67 -23.75
CA GLU A 821 7.39 -8.33 -23.26
C GLU A 821 7.08 -9.69 -22.64
N LEU A 822 6.03 -9.77 -21.82
CA LEU A 822 5.53 -11.04 -21.28
C LEU A 822 5.14 -12.02 -22.40
N CYS A 823 4.47 -11.55 -23.45
CA CYS A 823 4.11 -12.39 -24.60
C CYS A 823 5.35 -12.95 -25.28
N MET A 824 6.35 -12.12 -25.56
CA MET A 824 7.58 -12.56 -26.23
C MET A 824 8.37 -13.56 -25.37
N GLU A 825 8.50 -13.30 -24.07
CA GLU A 825 9.17 -14.19 -23.12
C GLU A 825 8.47 -15.56 -23.05
N ARG A 826 7.15 -15.55 -22.86
CA ARG A 826 6.38 -16.79 -22.68
C ARG A 826 6.27 -17.64 -23.95
N ARG A 827 6.38 -17.03 -25.13
CA ARG A 827 6.35 -17.75 -26.42
C ARG A 827 7.54 -18.68 -26.60
N LEU A 828 8.67 -18.35 -25.96
CA LEU A 828 9.89 -19.17 -25.95
C LEU A 828 9.86 -20.28 -24.87
N GLN A 829 8.74 -20.45 -24.18
CA GLN A 829 8.57 -21.41 -23.10
C GLN A 829 7.45 -22.40 -23.40
N SER A 830 7.57 -23.61 -22.86
CA SER A 830 6.57 -24.67 -23.03
C SER A 830 6.08 -25.23 -21.70
N CYS A 831 4.85 -25.67 -21.68
CA CYS A 831 4.23 -26.44 -20.61
C CYS A 831 3.89 -27.85 -21.17
N GLY A 832 4.76 -28.84 -20.95
CA GLY A 832 4.72 -30.12 -21.68
C GLY A 832 4.96 -29.89 -23.16
N GLU A 833 4.10 -30.45 -24.00
CA GLU A 833 4.17 -30.33 -25.47
C GLU A 833 3.58 -29.04 -26.03
N GLN A 834 2.95 -28.21 -25.21
CA GLN A 834 2.26 -26.98 -25.65
C GLN A 834 3.06 -25.74 -25.28
N PRO A 835 3.01 -24.65 -26.10
CA PRO A 835 3.62 -23.38 -25.76
C PRO A 835 2.97 -22.80 -24.50
N ALA A 836 3.76 -22.08 -23.69
CA ALA A 836 3.27 -21.46 -22.45
C ALA A 836 2.31 -20.29 -22.67
N ILE A 837 2.20 -19.79 -23.90
CA ILE A 837 1.26 -18.75 -24.31
C ILE A 837 0.74 -19.05 -25.73
N CYS A 838 -0.53 -18.68 -25.98
CA CYS A 838 -1.12 -18.72 -27.31
C CYS A 838 -1.30 -17.28 -27.81
N LEU A 839 -0.41 -16.83 -28.72
CA LEU A 839 -0.41 -15.46 -29.23
C LEU A 839 -1.63 -15.20 -30.11
N ASP A 840 -2.06 -16.17 -30.90
CA ASP A 840 -3.26 -16.06 -31.75
C ASP A 840 -4.50 -15.75 -30.92
N SER A 841 -4.69 -16.45 -29.79
CA SER A 841 -5.84 -16.21 -28.90
C SER A 841 -5.82 -14.79 -28.32
N ILE A 842 -4.67 -14.27 -27.95
CA ILE A 842 -4.54 -12.89 -27.48
C ILE A 842 -4.84 -11.91 -28.62
N GLY A 843 -4.38 -12.20 -29.84
CA GLY A 843 -4.67 -11.41 -31.03
C GLY A 843 -6.17 -11.39 -31.38
N GLU A 844 -6.87 -12.51 -31.27
CA GLU A 844 -8.31 -12.60 -31.44
C GLU A 844 -9.08 -11.73 -30.42
N ILE A 845 -8.65 -11.74 -29.16
CA ILE A 845 -9.24 -10.89 -28.11
C ILE A 845 -9.00 -9.41 -28.42
N LEU A 846 -7.79 -9.04 -28.83
CA LEU A 846 -7.46 -7.66 -29.23
C LEU A 846 -8.30 -7.20 -30.43
N ALA A 847 -8.47 -8.07 -31.45
CA ALA A 847 -9.31 -7.81 -32.60
C ALA A 847 -10.77 -7.59 -32.18
N ASN A 848 -11.28 -8.41 -31.27
CA ASN A 848 -12.62 -8.26 -30.69
C ASN A 848 -12.77 -6.92 -29.95
N PHE A 849 -11.81 -6.54 -29.11
CA PHE A 849 -11.83 -5.25 -28.43
C PHE A 849 -11.83 -4.07 -29.41
N LEU A 850 -11.04 -4.14 -30.48
CA LEU A 850 -11.02 -3.13 -31.55
C LEU A 850 -12.33 -3.05 -32.30
N LYS A 851 -12.90 -4.19 -32.67
CA LYS A 851 -14.20 -4.28 -33.36
C LYS A 851 -15.32 -3.59 -32.57
N HIS A 852 -15.29 -3.72 -31.23
CA HIS A 852 -16.25 -3.08 -30.34
C HIS A 852 -15.86 -1.65 -29.92
N GLY A 853 -14.76 -1.10 -30.44
CA GLY A 853 -14.34 0.28 -30.17
C GLY A 853 -13.89 0.52 -28.71
N LEU A 854 -13.43 -0.51 -27.99
CA LEU A 854 -13.06 -0.39 -26.58
C LEU A 854 -11.77 0.41 -26.38
N PHE A 855 -10.89 0.38 -27.36
CA PHE A 855 -9.68 1.19 -27.35
C PHE A 855 -9.31 1.63 -28.78
N PRO A 856 -8.58 2.75 -28.94
CA PRO A 856 -8.16 3.22 -30.24
C PRO A 856 -6.95 2.44 -30.77
N LEU A 857 -6.96 2.06 -32.04
CA LEU A 857 -5.88 1.36 -32.73
C LEU A 857 -4.53 2.09 -32.61
N SER A 858 -4.54 3.42 -32.43
CA SER A 858 -3.34 4.23 -32.22
C SER A 858 -2.49 3.77 -31.00
N ARG A 859 -3.07 3.06 -30.03
CA ARG A 859 -2.31 2.49 -28.90
C ARG A 859 -1.39 1.35 -29.35
N LEU A 860 -1.86 0.46 -30.22
CA LEU A 860 -1.03 -0.59 -30.82
C LEU A 860 -0.01 0.02 -31.82
N THR A 861 -0.43 1.01 -32.61
CA THR A 861 0.47 1.72 -33.51
C THR A 861 1.66 2.37 -32.76
N LYS A 862 1.36 3.00 -31.62
CA LYS A 862 2.40 3.58 -30.76
C LYS A 862 3.30 2.49 -30.16
N LEU A 863 2.70 1.41 -29.69
CA LEU A 863 3.45 0.28 -29.12
C LEU A 863 4.49 -0.25 -30.11
N LEU A 864 4.10 -0.43 -31.39
CA LEU A 864 5.02 -0.91 -32.43
C LEU A 864 6.11 0.11 -32.78
N LYS A 865 5.80 1.42 -32.75
CA LYS A 865 6.77 2.48 -33.08
C LYS A 865 7.70 2.84 -31.93
N ASP A 866 7.16 2.87 -30.72
CA ASP A 866 7.88 3.37 -29.55
C ASP A 866 8.81 2.33 -28.93
N GLN A 867 8.64 1.04 -29.28
CA GLN A 867 9.46 -0.07 -28.80
C GLN A 867 10.55 -0.41 -29.82
N TYR A 868 11.77 -0.56 -29.36
CA TYR A 868 12.82 -1.16 -30.17
C TYR A 868 12.67 -2.69 -30.13
N TRP A 869 12.37 -3.28 -31.27
CA TRP A 869 12.10 -4.72 -31.39
C TRP A 869 13.35 -5.53 -31.77
N GLY A 870 14.48 -4.90 -32.00
CA GLY A 870 15.59 -5.55 -32.67
C GLY A 870 15.26 -5.87 -34.14
N GLN A 871 16.22 -6.33 -34.90
CA GLN A 871 15.98 -6.92 -36.24
C GLN A 871 15.95 -8.45 -36.19
N GLU A 872 15.67 -9.02 -35.00
CA GLU A 872 15.60 -10.44 -34.84
C GLU A 872 14.37 -11.01 -35.54
N LYS A 873 14.61 -11.85 -36.54
CA LYS A 873 13.57 -12.52 -37.34
C LYS A 873 12.53 -13.21 -36.45
N GLN A 874 12.95 -13.75 -35.31
CA GLN A 874 12.13 -14.41 -34.33
C GLN A 874 11.06 -13.50 -33.71
N VAL A 875 11.45 -12.31 -33.26
CA VAL A 875 10.54 -11.34 -32.63
C VAL A 875 9.47 -10.89 -33.63
N MET A 876 9.87 -10.69 -34.90
CA MET A 876 8.94 -10.31 -35.98
C MET A 876 7.94 -11.41 -36.29
N LEU A 877 8.34 -12.69 -36.24
CA LEU A 877 7.44 -13.83 -36.39
C LEU A 877 6.41 -13.89 -35.27
N HIS A 878 6.83 -13.73 -34.01
CA HIS A 878 5.91 -13.74 -32.87
C HIS A 878 4.96 -12.55 -32.89
N LEU A 879 5.42 -11.37 -33.30
CA LEU A 879 4.55 -10.21 -33.54
C LEU A 879 3.56 -10.48 -34.67
N GLY A 880 3.98 -11.18 -35.72
CA GLY A 880 3.12 -11.62 -36.81
C GLY A 880 2.01 -12.54 -36.30
N GLU A 881 2.35 -13.58 -35.56
CA GLU A 881 1.40 -14.48 -34.93
C GLU A 881 0.39 -13.71 -34.06
N LEU A 882 0.85 -12.83 -33.18
CA LEU A 882 0.00 -12.02 -32.30
C LEU A 882 -0.94 -11.07 -33.07
N LEU A 883 -0.44 -10.42 -34.14
CA LEU A 883 -1.18 -9.38 -34.84
C LEU A 883 -1.99 -9.89 -36.04
N LEU A 884 -1.84 -11.16 -36.43
CA LEU A 884 -2.57 -11.75 -37.55
C LEU A 884 -4.10 -11.58 -37.45
N PRO A 885 -4.76 -11.84 -36.30
CA PRO A 885 -6.21 -11.63 -36.18
C PRO A 885 -6.59 -10.14 -36.29
N VAL A 886 -5.74 -9.25 -35.74
CA VAL A 886 -5.95 -7.79 -35.86
C VAL A 886 -5.83 -7.34 -37.32
N ASN A 887 -4.81 -7.80 -38.03
CA ASN A 887 -4.61 -7.45 -39.44
C ASN A 887 -5.78 -7.95 -40.30
N LYS A 888 -6.25 -9.17 -40.11
CA LYS A 888 -7.46 -9.71 -40.80
C LYS A 888 -8.72 -8.88 -40.55
N LEU A 889 -8.89 -8.40 -39.31
CA LEU A 889 -10.01 -7.51 -38.97
C LEU A 889 -9.90 -6.18 -39.74
N LEU A 890 -8.69 -5.58 -39.79
CA LEU A 890 -8.43 -4.28 -40.45
C LEU A 890 -8.55 -4.34 -41.96
N GLU A 891 -8.42 -5.53 -42.59
CA GLU A 891 -8.68 -5.75 -44.01
C GLU A 891 -10.17 -5.80 -44.34
N THR A 892 -10.99 -6.26 -43.39
CA THR A 892 -12.44 -6.46 -43.60
C THR A 892 -13.29 -5.31 -43.06
N GLU A 893 -12.81 -4.65 -42.00
CA GLU A 893 -13.56 -3.60 -41.29
C GLU A 893 -12.87 -2.22 -41.41
N ASN A 894 -13.66 -1.16 -41.61
CA ASN A 894 -13.12 0.19 -41.72
C ASN A 894 -12.87 0.82 -40.35
N ILE A 895 -11.73 0.50 -39.72
CA ILE A 895 -11.31 1.04 -38.44
C ILE A 895 -10.38 2.22 -38.67
N THR A 896 -10.57 3.31 -37.93
CA THR A 896 -9.75 4.53 -38.03
C THR A 896 -8.26 4.21 -37.80
N GLY A 897 -7.41 4.54 -38.77
CA GLY A 897 -5.96 4.27 -38.71
C GLY A 897 -5.55 2.90 -39.23
N GLY A 898 -6.49 2.03 -39.65
CA GLY A 898 -6.24 0.65 -40.11
C GLY A 898 -5.23 0.58 -41.26
N LYS A 899 -5.43 1.39 -42.33
CA LYS A 899 -4.51 1.42 -43.47
C LYS A 899 -3.08 1.80 -43.08
N ALA A 900 -2.94 2.75 -42.16
CA ALA A 900 -1.61 3.19 -41.70
C ALA A 900 -0.94 2.12 -40.83
N PHE A 901 -1.72 1.39 -40.01
CA PHE A 901 -1.25 0.28 -39.21
C PHE A 901 -0.77 -0.89 -40.07
N LEU A 902 -1.56 -1.32 -41.05
CA LEU A 902 -1.18 -2.38 -42.00
C LEU A 902 0.10 -2.02 -42.80
N LYS A 903 0.24 -0.75 -43.19
CA LYS A 903 1.46 -0.26 -43.84
C LYS A 903 2.66 -0.38 -42.89
N LEU A 904 2.51 0.02 -41.62
CA LEU A 904 3.54 -0.09 -40.61
C LEU A 904 3.98 -1.55 -40.39
N CYS A 905 3.04 -2.48 -40.27
CA CYS A 905 3.34 -3.90 -40.15
C CYS A 905 4.18 -4.42 -41.32
N LYS A 906 3.84 -4.01 -42.56
CA LYS A 906 4.61 -4.36 -43.76
C LYS A 906 6.03 -3.75 -43.74
N GLU A 907 6.15 -2.49 -43.33
CA GLU A 907 7.45 -1.82 -43.21
C GLU A 907 8.35 -2.49 -42.18
N MET A 908 7.78 -2.97 -41.10
CA MET A 908 8.48 -3.70 -40.04
C MET A 908 8.73 -5.19 -40.37
N ARG A 909 8.33 -5.65 -41.57
CA ARG A 909 8.42 -7.06 -41.97
C ARG A 909 7.70 -8.03 -41.00
N ILE A 910 6.67 -7.54 -40.31
CA ILE A 910 5.75 -8.40 -39.56
C ILE A 910 4.92 -9.13 -40.62
N THR A 911 5.36 -10.35 -40.96
CA THR A 911 4.70 -11.16 -41.97
C THR A 911 3.46 -11.83 -41.38
N THR A 912 2.36 -11.70 -42.13
CA THR A 912 1.11 -12.45 -41.89
C THR A 912 1.23 -13.87 -42.40
#